data_45d2e5c63738f1aa0c668272779658ef
#
_entry.id   45d2e5c63738f1aa0c668272779658ef
#
_cell.length_a   1.000
_cell.length_b   1.000
_cell.length_c   1.000
_cell.angle_alpha   90.00
_cell.angle_beta   90.00
_cell.angle_gamma   90.00
#
_symmetry.space_group_name_H-M   'P 1'
#
loop_
_entity.id
_entity.type
_entity.pdbx_description
1 polymer ?
#
loop_
_entity_poly.entity_id
_entity_poly.type
_entity_poly.pdbx_seq_one_letter_code
_entity_poly.pdbx_strand_id
1 'polypeptide(L)'
;ACLTGMFLGTPLLASNFIIKDIRVEGLQRITPDTVFDYLPIKVGGEFTPTKGEEIIKNLFATGYFDDIQVEAQNDQVLLTVIERPIVDTIKVTGGKALSNKLIKDNLERLGVAEAKVYNPATVKAVMQGLEQEYTGFGKNNAHVETKVTPLERNRVALEINVNEGVTTHIRKIEFVGNKAFSDWTLLRHMSLGKHNLLSFFTKNDIFAYVKGNEDQKRLSDFYKSHGFYDFKLEQFEPVLDEKNPKNMKLHIALNEGPRYIWGKLKVEGDSGEVPMMRLQKIADHHNRRFAFVTSKWFNQKQLDQVINDIKLELGKIGYASASVEAIPQRSAKNTLGFIIQVSAKNKVYVRNINITGNTKTRDEVIRRELRQQERSSYDAGKIERSKERLSDLGYFENAEIKEVPVSDEQTGKNKDDEVDLDVNVKEANVGMFDFRVGYVQDDGVVVSADFSHQNLWGTGRQVSLNVSTGGTTKSLALDYLNPYFTKHGVGMGFDLSAVKFDPNDIETSSYRQKTFAGGVKFVVPVTDHDKVKIRVGSEHKRVDLYERSPQYYRNYVKNHGNSTTIFPVTVSWRRSTVDNYLWPTRGYILESELEATIPKASDDQYYKLTHQEWWFFPLTETLTLMLRAQAGLINRYGSSKEVPFFYNFHTGGMGSVRGFDSSSLGPKINNWYGDVDYLGGTRLVNATAELFFPMPGLKDSQSVRLSVFGDAGSLWDGKTRGPIDNFEYSVNYKSTFHNEFRYSVGIGAVWLSPLGTLRFSWAKVLNKKPGDREQAFQFNIGNTF
;
A
#
# COMPACT_ATOMS: atom_id res chain seq x y z
N ALA A 1 16.16 72.22 -10.84
CA ALA A 1 17.62 72.36 -10.80
C ALA A 1 18.18 71.30 -9.90
N CYS A 2 18.51 70.15 -10.48
CA CYS A 2 19.19 69.09 -9.81
C CYS A 2 20.68 69.15 -10.21
N LEU A 3 21.54 69.38 -9.26
CA LEU A 3 22.97 69.17 -9.41
C LEU A 3 23.27 67.67 -9.16
N THR A 4 23.63 66.96 -10.23
CA THR A 4 24.25 65.65 -10.21
C THR A 4 25.73 65.78 -9.90
N GLY A 5 26.14 65.53 -8.64
CA GLY A 5 27.52 65.31 -8.25
C GLY A 5 28.01 63.92 -8.62
N MET A 6 28.76 63.83 -9.70
CA MET A 6 29.49 62.65 -10.10
C MET A 6 30.75 62.57 -9.22
N PHE A 7 30.79 61.74 -8.21
CA PHE A 7 31.98 61.32 -7.50
C PHE A 7 32.64 60.20 -8.33
N LEU A 8 33.70 60.60 -9.06
CA LEU A 8 34.67 59.65 -9.63
C LEU A 8 35.56 59.13 -8.47
N GLY A 9 35.15 58.04 -7.87
CA GLY A 9 35.98 57.25 -6.96
C GLY A 9 37.07 56.54 -7.75
N THR A 10 38.32 56.99 -7.61
CA THR A 10 39.51 56.27 -8.06
C THR A 10 39.61 54.96 -7.31
N PRO A 11 39.87 53.81 -7.97
CA PRO A 11 40.15 52.58 -7.27
C PRO A 11 41.44 52.72 -6.48
N LEU A 12 41.33 52.81 -5.15
CA LEU A 12 42.50 52.63 -4.30
C LEU A 12 42.99 51.24 -4.43
N LEU A 13 44.18 51.03 -4.98
CA LEU A 13 44.93 49.79 -4.90
C LEU A 13 45.16 49.50 -3.41
N ALA A 14 44.44 48.53 -2.88
CA ALA A 14 44.61 48.08 -1.50
C ALA A 14 46.01 47.47 -1.39
N SER A 15 46.94 48.14 -0.75
CA SER A 15 48.23 47.60 -0.38
C SER A 15 48.07 46.59 0.76
N ASN A 16 48.90 45.57 0.74
CA ASN A 16 48.97 44.61 1.86
C ASN A 16 49.49 45.37 3.11
N PHE A 17 48.81 45.18 4.23
CA PHE A 17 49.19 45.75 5.50
C PHE A 17 48.87 44.82 6.68
N ILE A 18 49.47 45.07 7.86
CA ILE A 18 49.21 44.35 9.08
C ILE A 18 48.03 45.00 9.78
N ILE A 19 46.99 44.21 10.06
CA ILE A 19 45.75 44.65 10.67
C ILE A 19 45.99 45.03 12.13
N LYS A 20 45.74 46.29 12.45
CA LYS A 20 45.80 46.77 13.83
C LYS A 20 44.46 46.81 14.54
N ASP A 21 43.38 47.00 13.78
CA ASP A 21 42.03 47.06 14.31
C ASP A 21 40.99 46.53 13.29
N ILE A 22 39.92 45.90 13.77
CA ILE A 22 38.80 45.42 12.94
C ILE A 22 37.53 45.99 13.58
N ARG A 23 36.78 46.78 12.81
CA ARG A 23 35.53 47.40 13.27
C ARG A 23 34.39 46.86 12.41
N VAL A 24 33.25 46.63 13.09
CA VAL A 24 32.00 46.22 12.41
C VAL A 24 30.96 47.27 12.73
N GLU A 25 30.39 47.87 11.70
CA GLU A 25 29.31 48.85 11.79
C GLU A 25 28.03 48.32 11.12
N GLY A 26 26.88 48.81 11.56
CA GLY A 26 25.56 48.40 11.00
C GLY A 26 24.91 47.23 11.69
N LEU A 27 25.52 46.64 12.70
CA LEU A 27 24.92 45.58 13.49
C LEU A 27 23.77 46.11 14.34
N GLN A 28 22.67 45.40 14.38
CA GLN A 28 21.47 45.73 15.18
C GLN A 28 21.14 44.62 16.18
N ARG A 29 21.31 43.39 15.80
CA ARG A 29 20.91 42.19 16.53
C ARG A 29 22.06 41.19 16.71
N ILE A 30 22.88 41.05 15.69
CA ILE A 30 24.02 40.14 15.71
C ILE A 30 25.15 40.76 16.51
N THR A 31 25.77 39.99 17.40
CA THR A 31 26.89 40.46 18.19
C THR A 31 28.15 40.54 17.34
N PRO A 32 29.06 41.53 17.60
CA PRO A 32 30.32 41.60 16.89
C PRO A 32 31.12 40.28 16.95
N ASP A 33 31.10 39.59 18.09
CA ASP A 33 31.79 38.32 18.30
C ASP A 33 31.33 37.26 17.27
N THR A 34 30.03 37.20 17.01
CA THR A 34 29.47 36.30 16.00
C THR A 34 30.01 36.60 14.59
N VAL A 35 30.20 37.87 14.27
CA VAL A 35 30.80 38.25 12.97
C VAL A 35 32.27 37.84 12.92
N PHE A 36 33.01 38.07 14.00
CA PHE A 36 34.44 37.72 14.08
C PHE A 36 34.71 36.24 13.92
N ASP A 37 33.81 35.37 14.39
CA ASP A 37 33.92 33.89 14.21
C ASP A 37 33.98 33.45 12.73
N TYR A 38 33.37 34.23 11.84
CA TYR A 38 33.32 33.91 10.40
C TYR A 38 34.40 34.66 9.59
N LEU A 39 35.23 35.51 10.22
CA LEU A 39 36.28 36.25 9.51
C LEU A 39 37.52 35.38 9.32
N PRO A 40 38.09 35.32 8.10
CA PRO A 40 39.35 34.62 7.81
C PRO A 40 40.57 35.47 8.25
N ILE A 41 40.36 36.56 8.99
CA ILE A 41 41.39 37.52 9.43
C ILE A 41 41.34 37.70 10.94
N LYS A 42 42.49 38.09 11.53
CA LYS A 42 42.62 38.46 12.96
C LYS A 42 43.53 39.68 13.09
N VAL A 43 43.39 40.43 14.19
CA VAL A 43 44.31 41.52 14.54
C VAL A 43 45.72 40.96 14.66
N GLY A 44 46.68 41.67 14.05
CA GLY A 44 48.08 41.22 13.88
C GLY A 44 48.33 40.38 12.64
N GLY A 45 47.31 39.94 11.90
CA GLY A 45 47.47 39.23 10.60
C GLY A 45 47.63 40.20 9.43
N GLU A 46 48.01 39.64 8.27
CA GLU A 46 48.14 40.42 7.03
C GLU A 46 46.81 40.50 6.30
N PHE A 47 46.40 41.70 5.88
CA PHE A 47 45.27 41.94 5.00
C PHE A 47 45.73 41.92 3.54
N THR A 48 44.97 41.21 2.71
CA THR A 48 45.16 41.20 1.23
C THR A 48 43.81 41.40 0.55
N PRO A 49 43.72 41.92 -0.67
CA PRO A 49 42.47 42.07 -1.39
C PRO A 49 41.70 40.75 -1.52
N THR A 50 42.38 39.61 -1.67
CA THR A 50 41.78 38.28 -1.71
C THR A 50 41.12 37.90 -0.41
N LYS A 51 41.66 38.27 0.76
CA LYS A 51 41.03 38.08 2.05
C LYS A 51 39.80 38.97 2.23
N GLY A 52 39.77 40.15 1.62
CA GLY A 52 38.57 41.00 1.57
C GLY A 52 37.43 40.30 0.81
N GLU A 53 37.71 39.66 -0.30
CA GLU A 53 36.74 38.87 -1.03
C GLU A 53 36.26 37.64 -0.22
N GLU A 54 37.18 36.96 0.48
CA GLU A 54 36.84 35.82 1.36
C GLU A 54 35.94 36.25 2.53
N ILE A 55 36.19 37.43 3.14
CA ILE A 55 35.33 37.99 4.18
C ILE A 55 33.89 38.14 3.66
N ILE A 56 33.74 38.81 2.52
CA ILE A 56 32.43 39.00 1.91
C ILE A 56 31.77 37.66 1.64
N LYS A 57 32.48 36.72 1.03
CA LYS A 57 31.97 35.40 0.70
C LYS A 57 31.52 34.60 1.94
N ASN A 58 32.37 34.60 3.00
CA ASN A 58 32.08 33.86 4.23
C ASN A 58 30.87 34.45 4.98
N LEU A 59 30.83 35.78 5.10
CA LEU A 59 29.70 36.45 5.76
C LEU A 59 28.41 36.35 4.97
N PHE A 60 28.44 36.44 3.62
CA PHE A 60 27.25 36.18 2.80
C PHE A 60 26.76 34.72 2.89
N ALA A 61 27.67 33.77 3.02
CA ALA A 61 27.34 32.35 3.18
C ALA A 61 26.58 32.08 4.47
N THR A 62 26.71 32.91 5.50
CA THR A 62 25.91 32.82 6.74
C THR A 62 24.43 33.08 6.52
N GLY A 63 24.10 33.85 5.46
CA GLY A 63 22.72 34.24 5.17
C GLY A 63 22.18 35.38 6.06
N TYR A 64 22.98 35.94 6.99
CA TYR A 64 22.54 36.93 7.95
C TYR A 64 22.51 38.35 7.40
N PHE A 65 23.25 38.60 6.34
CA PHE A 65 23.46 39.96 5.82
C PHE A 65 22.86 40.14 4.43
N ASP A 66 22.32 41.32 4.18
CA ASP A 66 21.77 41.73 2.89
C ASP A 66 22.81 42.47 2.04
N ASP A 67 23.66 43.25 2.71
CA ASP A 67 24.82 43.90 2.10
C ASP A 67 26.05 43.86 3.03
N ILE A 68 27.23 43.73 2.43
CA ILE A 68 28.51 43.67 3.13
C ILE A 68 29.53 44.51 2.35
N GLN A 69 30.03 45.55 2.96
CA GLN A 69 31.08 46.36 2.41
C GLN A 69 32.34 46.24 3.26
N VAL A 70 33.49 46.07 2.63
CA VAL A 70 34.77 45.93 3.29
C VAL A 70 35.65 47.09 2.85
N GLU A 71 35.96 47.97 3.79
CA GLU A 71 36.88 49.07 3.57
C GLU A 71 38.19 48.83 4.35
N ALA A 72 39.31 48.96 3.69
CA ALA A 72 40.61 48.72 4.27
C ALA A 72 41.50 49.95 4.09
N GLN A 73 41.74 50.71 5.18
CA GLN A 73 42.49 51.94 5.16
C GLN A 73 43.25 52.18 6.48
N ASN A 74 44.45 52.72 6.46
CA ASN A 74 45.24 53.09 7.63
C ASN A 74 45.43 51.95 8.66
N ASP A 75 45.76 50.73 8.22
CA ASP A 75 45.95 49.54 9.04
C ASP A 75 44.68 49.07 9.77
N GLN A 76 43.52 49.59 9.40
CA GLN A 76 42.21 49.20 9.93
C GLN A 76 41.35 48.59 8.85
N VAL A 77 40.54 47.60 9.23
CA VAL A 77 39.48 46.98 8.41
C VAL A 77 38.12 47.38 8.99
N LEU A 78 37.36 48.11 8.19
CA LEU A 78 35.98 48.49 8.53
C LEU A 78 35.04 47.63 7.71
N LEU A 79 34.18 46.89 8.43
CA LEU A 79 33.10 46.10 7.87
C LEU A 79 31.78 46.81 8.09
N THR A 80 31.19 47.33 7.03
CA THR A 80 29.85 47.89 7.09
C THR A 80 28.86 46.85 6.61
N VAL A 81 27.94 46.40 7.50
CA VAL A 81 27.00 45.33 7.20
C VAL A 81 25.57 45.82 7.34
N ILE A 82 24.68 45.28 6.49
CA ILE A 82 23.23 45.44 6.59
C ILE A 82 22.65 44.09 6.96
N GLU A 83 22.11 43.97 8.20
CA GLU A 83 21.50 42.72 8.63
C GLU A 83 20.19 42.47 7.92
N ARG A 84 19.94 41.20 7.50
CA ARG A 84 18.63 40.78 7.03
C ARG A 84 17.62 40.79 8.17
N PRO A 85 16.40 41.27 7.94
CA PRO A 85 15.36 41.25 8.95
C PRO A 85 14.95 39.83 9.32
N ILE A 86 14.33 39.64 10.48
CA ILE A 86 13.72 38.37 10.90
C ILE A 86 12.25 38.41 10.61
N VAL A 87 11.70 37.28 10.27
CA VAL A 87 10.25 37.09 10.17
C VAL A 87 9.64 37.09 11.57
N ASP A 88 8.80 38.06 11.86
CA ASP A 88 8.08 38.19 13.14
C ASP A 88 6.80 37.36 13.14
N THR A 89 5.99 37.52 12.10
CA THR A 89 4.70 36.84 11.96
C THR A 89 4.46 36.40 10.52
N ILE A 90 3.79 35.26 10.34
CA ILE A 90 3.35 34.76 9.04
C ILE A 90 1.84 34.63 9.07
N LYS A 91 1.14 35.43 8.28
CA LYS A 91 -0.30 35.36 8.08
C LYS A 91 -0.64 34.85 6.69
N VAL A 92 -1.40 33.76 6.62
CA VAL A 92 -1.88 33.19 5.35
C VAL A 92 -3.36 33.49 5.21
N THR A 93 -3.75 34.04 4.06
CA THR A 93 -5.14 34.39 3.74
C THR A 93 -5.53 33.86 2.37
N GLY A 94 -6.80 33.55 2.15
CA GLY A 94 -7.42 33.29 0.85
C GLY A 94 -7.54 31.81 0.42
N GLY A 95 -6.66 30.90 0.78
CA GLY A 95 -6.69 29.51 0.34
C GLY A 95 -7.81 28.66 0.97
N LYS A 96 -8.51 27.87 0.15
CA LYS A 96 -9.54 26.89 0.57
C LYS A 96 -9.16 25.45 0.22
N ALA A 97 -8.43 25.25 -0.88
CA ALA A 97 -8.03 23.92 -1.35
C ALA A 97 -6.92 23.32 -0.45
N LEU A 98 -6.01 24.16 0.06
CA LEU A 98 -5.01 23.80 1.05
C LEU A 98 -5.35 24.50 2.38
N SER A 99 -5.26 23.77 3.49
CA SER A 99 -5.47 24.39 4.80
C SER A 99 -4.32 25.33 5.14
N ASN A 100 -4.63 26.45 5.80
CA ASN A 100 -3.60 27.43 6.24
C ASN A 100 -2.52 26.79 7.10
N LYS A 101 -2.88 25.76 7.89
CA LYS A 101 -1.92 24.99 8.68
C LYS A 101 -0.92 24.25 7.79
N LEU A 102 -1.41 23.54 6.76
CA LEU A 102 -0.55 22.79 5.83
C LEU A 102 0.40 23.74 5.07
N ILE A 103 -0.10 24.91 4.68
CA ILE A 103 0.74 25.94 4.05
C ILE A 103 1.85 26.39 5.01
N LYS A 104 1.52 26.67 6.27
CA LYS A 104 2.52 27.07 7.28
C LYS A 104 3.55 25.98 7.55
N ASP A 105 3.11 24.71 7.68
CA ASP A 105 4.00 23.56 7.90
C ASP A 105 4.96 23.38 6.70
N ASN A 106 4.50 23.61 5.48
CA ASN A 106 5.33 23.57 4.27
C ASN A 106 6.33 24.75 4.22
N LEU A 107 5.91 25.94 4.58
CA LEU A 107 6.77 27.12 4.69
C LEU A 107 7.91 26.88 5.68
N GLU A 108 7.61 26.37 6.86
CA GLU A 108 8.58 26.06 7.91
C GLU A 108 9.61 25.02 7.45
N ARG A 109 9.14 23.97 6.80
CA ARG A 109 10.01 22.91 6.25
C ARG A 109 10.97 23.42 5.18
N LEU A 110 10.58 24.47 4.44
CA LEU A 110 11.39 25.10 3.40
C LEU A 110 12.22 26.29 3.91
N GLY A 111 12.26 26.49 5.24
CA GLY A 111 13.10 27.50 5.89
C GLY A 111 12.46 28.88 6.05
N VAL A 112 11.16 29.04 5.77
CA VAL A 112 10.39 30.26 5.99
C VAL A 112 9.53 30.08 7.23
N ALA A 113 10.00 30.54 8.39
CA ALA A 113 9.30 30.40 9.67
C ALA A 113 9.44 31.68 10.52
N GLU A 114 8.58 31.82 11.49
CA GLU A 114 8.70 32.87 12.52
C GLU A 114 10.03 32.70 13.27
N ALA A 115 10.65 33.80 13.64
CA ALA A 115 12.00 33.92 14.23
C ALA A 115 13.18 33.48 13.31
N LYS A 116 12.95 33.21 12.02
CA LYS A 116 14.00 32.93 11.03
C LYS A 116 14.36 34.16 10.21
N VAL A 117 15.55 34.19 9.68
CA VAL A 117 16.02 35.26 8.80
C VAL A 117 15.19 35.30 7.53
N TYR A 118 14.68 36.48 7.19
CA TYR A 118 13.95 36.69 5.95
C TYR A 118 14.91 36.69 4.76
N ASN A 119 14.67 35.76 3.83
CA ASN A 119 15.39 35.68 2.56
C ASN A 119 14.36 35.83 1.41
N PRO A 120 14.39 36.93 0.66
CA PRO A 120 13.46 37.17 -0.44
C PRO A 120 13.49 36.09 -1.52
N ALA A 121 14.66 35.55 -1.82
CA ALA A 121 14.83 34.51 -2.84
C ALA A 121 14.15 33.18 -2.39
N THR A 122 14.34 32.80 -1.11
CA THR A 122 13.69 31.62 -0.54
C THR A 122 12.17 31.78 -0.51
N VAL A 123 11.67 32.93 -0.06
CA VAL A 123 10.23 33.21 -0.05
C VAL A 123 9.65 33.12 -1.46
N LYS A 124 10.30 33.73 -2.46
CA LYS A 124 9.85 33.66 -3.87
C LYS A 124 9.83 32.24 -4.40
N ALA A 125 10.85 31.44 -4.11
CA ALA A 125 10.90 30.03 -4.53
C ALA A 125 9.78 29.21 -3.88
N VAL A 126 9.49 29.47 -2.61
CA VAL A 126 8.41 28.79 -1.89
C VAL A 126 7.04 29.21 -2.44
N MET A 127 6.83 30.49 -2.78
CA MET A 127 5.58 30.94 -3.41
C MET A 127 5.35 30.24 -4.75
N GLN A 128 6.37 30.14 -5.59
CA GLN A 128 6.32 29.39 -6.87
C GLN A 128 6.01 27.91 -6.63
N GLY A 129 6.59 27.30 -5.59
CA GLY A 129 6.28 25.94 -5.20
C GLY A 129 4.81 25.76 -4.76
N LEU A 130 4.28 26.72 -4.00
CA LEU A 130 2.85 26.72 -3.62
C LEU A 130 1.94 26.86 -4.85
N GLU A 131 2.26 27.75 -5.79
CA GLU A 131 1.49 27.88 -7.04
C GLU A 131 1.48 26.56 -7.83
N GLN A 132 2.63 25.85 -7.91
CA GLN A 132 2.70 24.51 -8.50
C GLN A 132 1.85 23.47 -7.74
N GLU A 133 1.84 23.52 -6.41
CA GLU A 133 1.01 22.62 -5.60
C GLU A 133 -0.48 22.86 -5.85
N TYR A 134 -0.92 24.12 -5.97
CA TYR A 134 -2.30 24.48 -6.34
C TYR A 134 -2.71 23.95 -7.73
N THR A 135 -1.77 23.84 -8.67
CA THR A 135 -2.07 23.20 -9.97
C THR A 135 -2.44 21.73 -9.82
N GLY A 136 -1.90 21.04 -8.81
CA GLY A 136 -2.27 19.67 -8.44
C GLY A 136 -3.75 19.54 -8.08
N PHE A 137 -4.36 20.61 -7.58
CA PHE A 137 -5.79 20.69 -7.29
C PHE A 137 -6.63 21.25 -8.45
N GLY A 138 -6.04 21.39 -9.65
CA GLY A 138 -6.71 21.93 -10.83
C GLY A 138 -6.88 23.47 -10.81
N LYS A 139 -6.17 24.13 -9.93
CA LYS A 139 -6.14 25.60 -9.80
C LYS A 139 -5.03 26.19 -10.66
N ASN A 140 -5.14 26.02 -11.97
CA ASN A 140 -4.08 26.37 -12.91
C ASN A 140 -3.80 27.90 -13.03
N ASN A 141 -4.71 28.71 -12.51
CA ASN A 141 -4.57 30.16 -12.43
C ASN A 141 -4.39 30.65 -10.98
N ALA A 142 -3.90 29.78 -10.10
CA ALA A 142 -3.57 30.17 -8.74
C ALA A 142 -2.39 31.13 -8.76
N HIS A 143 -2.51 32.21 -8.00
CA HIS A 143 -1.46 33.21 -7.82
C HIS A 143 -1.25 33.48 -6.34
N VAL A 144 0.01 33.43 -5.91
CA VAL A 144 0.37 33.62 -4.50
C VAL A 144 1.21 34.88 -4.37
N GLU A 145 0.65 35.89 -3.75
CA GLU A 145 1.32 37.15 -3.49
C GLU A 145 1.80 37.21 -2.05
N THR A 146 3.01 37.77 -1.87
CA THR A 146 3.57 38.02 -0.55
C THR A 146 3.73 39.51 -0.33
N LYS A 147 3.09 40.01 0.71
CA LYS A 147 3.29 41.39 1.21
C LYS A 147 4.22 41.37 2.41
N VAL A 148 5.32 42.06 2.28
CA VAL A 148 6.31 42.24 3.35
C VAL A 148 6.13 43.58 3.98
N THR A 149 5.86 43.62 5.26
CA THR A 149 5.70 44.86 6.03
C THR A 149 6.84 44.99 7.04
N PRO A 150 7.71 45.98 6.90
CA PRO A 150 8.77 46.27 7.87
C PRO A 150 8.20 46.64 9.25
N LEU A 151 8.83 46.10 10.29
CA LEU A 151 8.50 46.36 11.70
C LEU A 151 9.73 46.93 12.42
N GLU A 152 9.53 47.49 13.62
CA GLU A 152 10.63 47.95 14.48
C GLU A 152 11.63 46.80 14.78
N ARG A 153 12.88 47.18 15.10
CA ARG A 153 13.97 46.27 15.46
C ARG A 153 14.34 45.25 14.38
N ASN A 154 14.44 45.71 13.15
CA ASN A 154 14.83 44.91 11.99
C ASN A 154 14.02 43.61 11.86
N ARG A 155 12.69 43.70 11.95
CA ARG A 155 11.73 42.60 11.77
C ARG A 155 10.81 42.85 10.59
N VAL A 156 10.22 41.77 10.04
CA VAL A 156 9.22 41.87 8.99
C VAL A 156 8.01 40.98 9.30
N ALA A 157 6.82 41.48 8.99
CA ALA A 157 5.62 40.66 8.92
C ALA A 157 5.38 40.22 7.49
N LEU A 158 5.13 38.93 7.30
CA LEU A 158 4.80 38.33 6.00
C LEU A 158 3.29 38.07 5.93
N GLU A 159 2.62 38.69 4.99
CA GLU A 159 1.23 38.37 4.65
C GLU A 159 1.20 37.70 3.31
N ILE A 160 0.80 36.40 3.29
CA ILE A 160 0.73 35.57 2.11
C ILE A 160 -0.74 35.51 1.70
N ASN A 161 -1.05 36.10 0.56
CA ASN A 161 -2.39 36.13 0.01
C ASN A 161 -2.49 35.13 -1.17
N VAL A 162 -3.33 34.13 -1.00
CA VAL A 162 -3.54 33.09 -2.00
C VAL A 162 -4.81 33.37 -2.77
N ASN A 163 -4.67 33.66 -4.05
CA ASN A 163 -5.77 33.72 -5.00
C ASN A 163 -5.81 32.40 -5.78
N GLU A 164 -6.68 31.48 -5.38
CA GLU A 164 -6.76 30.15 -6.01
C GLU A 164 -7.28 30.19 -7.45
N GLY A 165 -7.89 31.27 -7.90
CA GLY A 165 -8.55 31.30 -9.18
C GLY A 165 -9.71 30.30 -9.29
N VAL A 166 -10.01 29.85 -10.48
CA VAL A 166 -11.09 28.91 -10.78
C VAL A 166 -10.54 27.50 -11.07
N THR A 167 -11.30 26.47 -10.72
CA THR A 167 -10.96 25.11 -11.14
C THR A 167 -11.21 24.95 -12.64
N THR A 168 -10.22 24.46 -13.36
CA THR A 168 -10.27 24.29 -14.82
C THR A 168 -10.58 22.84 -15.17
N HIS A 169 -11.60 22.62 -15.99
CA HIS A 169 -12.08 21.30 -16.42
C HIS A 169 -11.73 21.01 -17.88
N ILE A 170 -11.25 19.82 -18.14
CA ILE A 170 -10.94 19.34 -19.50
C ILE A 170 -12.26 19.03 -20.22
N ARG A 171 -12.63 19.87 -21.19
CA ARG A 171 -13.82 19.68 -22.02
C ARG A 171 -13.57 18.81 -23.24
N LYS A 172 -12.36 18.89 -23.79
CA LYS A 172 -11.99 18.15 -24.99
C LYS A 172 -10.56 17.64 -24.88
N ILE A 173 -10.33 16.42 -25.33
CA ILE A 173 -8.99 15.87 -25.55
C ILE A 173 -8.94 15.53 -27.04
N GLU A 174 -7.94 16.06 -27.73
CA GLU A 174 -7.72 15.87 -29.16
C GLU A 174 -6.40 15.13 -29.37
N PHE A 175 -6.48 14.01 -30.07
CA PHE A 175 -5.30 13.27 -30.50
C PHE A 175 -5.02 13.54 -31.98
N VAL A 176 -3.76 13.75 -32.33
CA VAL A 176 -3.29 13.91 -33.69
C VAL A 176 -2.16 12.94 -33.94
N GLY A 177 -2.22 12.18 -35.03
CA GLY A 177 -1.19 11.22 -35.42
C GLY A 177 -1.45 9.77 -35.00
N ASN A 178 -2.49 9.49 -34.22
CA ASN A 178 -2.89 8.15 -33.81
C ASN A 178 -3.62 7.40 -34.93
N LYS A 179 -2.93 6.52 -35.61
CA LYS A 179 -3.47 5.68 -36.70
C LYS A 179 -3.75 4.24 -36.26
N ALA A 180 -2.96 3.72 -35.33
CA ALA A 180 -3.04 2.32 -34.89
C ALA A 180 -4.10 2.11 -33.79
N PHE A 181 -4.36 3.10 -32.96
CA PHE A 181 -5.30 3.02 -31.86
C PHE A 181 -6.30 4.18 -31.90
N SER A 182 -7.57 3.86 -31.57
CA SER A 182 -8.61 4.88 -31.47
C SER A 182 -8.40 5.80 -30.25
N ASP A 183 -8.94 7.03 -30.32
CA ASP A 183 -8.95 7.98 -29.20
C ASP A 183 -9.50 7.34 -27.92
N TRP A 184 -10.55 6.52 -28.06
CA TRP A 184 -11.17 5.82 -26.94
C TRP A 184 -10.19 4.87 -26.26
N THR A 185 -9.38 4.13 -27.04
CA THR A 185 -8.33 3.23 -26.51
C THR A 185 -7.27 4.03 -25.73
N LEU A 186 -6.80 5.14 -26.30
CA LEU A 186 -5.79 5.98 -25.68
C LEU A 186 -6.32 6.62 -24.40
N LEU A 187 -7.54 7.14 -24.42
CA LEU A 187 -8.20 7.71 -23.25
C LEU A 187 -8.34 6.74 -22.09
N ARG A 188 -8.49 5.44 -22.36
CA ARG A 188 -8.53 4.42 -21.28
C ARG A 188 -7.21 4.26 -20.55
N HIS A 189 -6.09 4.54 -21.20
CA HIS A 189 -4.75 4.43 -20.60
C HIS A 189 -4.27 5.73 -19.94
N MET A 190 -5.05 6.81 -20.01
CA MET A 190 -4.77 8.07 -19.34
C MET A 190 -5.52 8.18 -18.02
N SER A 191 -4.97 8.89 -17.04
CA SER A 191 -5.66 9.29 -15.81
C SER A 191 -6.60 10.48 -16.06
N LEU A 192 -6.19 11.40 -16.93
CA LEU A 192 -7.00 12.54 -17.35
C LEU A 192 -8.15 12.11 -18.28
N GLY A 193 -9.28 12.77 -18.17
CA GLY A 193 -10.49 12.50 -18.94
C GLY A 193 -11.31 13.73 -19.27
N LYS A 194 -12.28 13.56 -20.15
CA LYS A 194 -13.28 14.59 -20.48
C LYS A 194 -14.27 14.74 -19.32
N HIS A 195 -14.73 15.95 -19.08
CA HIS A 195 -15.80 16.23 -18.13
C HIS A 195 -17.08 15.45 -18.44
N ASN A 196 -17.59 14.69 -17.48
CA ASN A 196 -18.82 13.90 -17.55
C ASN A 196 -19.49 13.80 -16.17
N LEU A 197 -20.65 13.16 -16.07
CA LEU A 197 -21.39 13.02 -14.81
C LEU A 197 -20.59 12.31 -13.71
N LEU A 198 -19.68 11.38 -14.06
CA LEU A 198 -18.83 10.67 -13.11
C LEU A 198 -17.64 11.51 -12.65
N SER A 199 -17.34 12.62 -13.32
CA SER A 199 -16.22 13.49 -12.96
C SER A 199 -16.39 14.12 -11.59
N PHE A 200 -17.63 14.24 -11.09
CA PHE A 200 -17.88 14.67 -9.71
C PHE A 200 -17.20 13.76 -8.68
N PHE A 201 -17.18 12.46 -8.92
CA PHE A 201 -16.54 11.47 -8.04
C PHE A 201 -15.06 11.26 -8.38
N THR A 202 -14.70 11.22 -9.66
CA THR A 202 -13.36 10.82 -10.12
C THR A 202 -12.36 11.96 -10.18
N LYS A 203 -12.83 13.20 -10.35
CA LYS A 203 -12.00 14.40 -10.56
C LYS A 203 -10.94 14.21 -11.66
N ASN A 204 -11.23 13.33 -12.62
CA ASN A 204 -10.32 13.02 -13.73
C ASN A 204 -10.32 14.08 -14.84
N ASP A 205 -11.29 14.95 -14.83
CA ASP A 205 -11.44 16.10 -15.73
C ASP A 205 -10.70 17.35 -15.23
N ILE A 206 -10.07 17.28 -14.05
CA ILE A 206 -9.25 18.36 -13.49
C ILE A 206 -7.81 18.15 -13.95
N PHE A 207 -7.29 19.10 -14.72
CA PHE A 207 -5.90 19.06 -15.19
C PHE A 207 -4.93 19.42 -14.06
N ALA A 208 -3.93 18.55 -13.86
CA ALA A 208 -2.78 18.81 -13.01
C ALA A 208 -1.51 18.39 -13.78
N TYR A 209 -0.46 19.21 -13.75
CA TYR A 209 0.79 18.90 -14.46
C TYR A 209 1.40 17.56 -14.09
N VAL A 210 1.32 17.17 -12.81
CA VAL A 210 1.80 15.85 -12.35
C VAL A 210 1.04 14.72 -13.06
N LYS A 211 -0.29 14.80 -13.12
CA LYS A 211 -1.13 13.83 -13.86
C LYS A 211 -0.83 13.86 -15.37
N GLY A 212 -0.58 15.04 -15.92
CA GLY A 212 -0.21 15.20 -17.32
C GLY A 212 1.11 14.49 -17.65
N ASN A 213 2.14 14.66 -16.81
CA ASN A 213 3.43 13.98 -16.97
C ASN A 213 3.33 12.46 -16.83
N GLU A 214 2.51 11.99 -15.88
CA GLU A 214 2.22 10.57 -15.76
C GLU A 214 1.51 10.02 -16.98
N ASP A 215 0.54 10.74 -17.54
CA ASP A 215 -0.19 10.31 -18.71
C ASP A 215 0.69 10.29 -19.97
N GLN A 216 1.63 11.22 -20.11
CA GLN A 216 2.66 11.17 -21.17
C GLN A 216 3.48 9.89 -21.08
N LYS A 217 3.93 9.53 -19.88
CA LYS A 217 4.64 8.28 -19.63
C LYS A 217 3.76 7.06 -19.94
N ARG A 218 2.51 7.05 -19.44
CA ARG A 218 1.55 5.95 -19.69
C ARG A 218 1.27 5.74 -21.17
N LEU A 219 1.10 6.81 -21.94
CA LEU A 219 0.94 6.73 -23.40
C LEU A 219 2.20 6.18 -24.07
N SER A 220 3.38 6.66 -23.68
CA SER A 220 4.64 6.14 -24.22
C SER A 220 4.82 4.65 -23.90
N ASP A 221 4.58 4.25 -22.65
CA ASP A 221 4.67 2.85 -22.21
C ASP A 221 3.64 1.97 -22.92
N PHE A 222 2.43 2.48 -23.13
CA PHE A 222 1.37 1.80 -23.88
C PHE A 222 1.81 1.52 -25.32
N TYR A 223 2.24 2.51 -26.06
CA TYR A 223 2.68 2.34 -27.44
C TYR A 223 3.89 1.42 -27.55
N LYS A 224 4.92 1.63 -26.70
CA LYS A 224 6.12 0.79 -26.67
C LYS A 224 5.83 -0.65 -26.26
N SER A 225 4.80 -0.90 -25.46
CA SER A 225 4.35 -2.26 -25.11
C SER A 225 3.49 -2.92 -26.18
N HIS A 226 3.06 -2.17 -27.23
CA HIS A 226 2.25 -2.68 -28.34
C HIS A 226 2.95 -2.69 -29.69
N GLY A 227 4.26 -2.65 -29.68
CA GLY A 227 5.09 -2.79 -30.88
C GLY A 227 5.72 -1.51 -31.43
N PHE A 228 5.44 -0.36 -30.86
CA PHE A 228 5.90 0.93 -31.38
C PHE A 228 7.15 1.41 -30.63
N TYR A 229 8.28 0.77 -30.90
CA TYR A 229 9.57 1.09 -30.24
C TYR A 229 10.01 2.54 -30.45
N ASP A 230 9.83 3.05 -31.67
CA ASP A 230 10.24 4.42 -32.06
C ASP A 230 9.16 5.47 -31.74
N PHE A 231 8.13 5.14 -30.94
CA PHE A 231 7.09 6.09 -30.54
C PHE A 231 7.65 7.35 -29.91
N LYS A 232 7.16 8.50 -30.36
CA LYS A 232 7.48 9.81 -29.80
C LYS A 232 6.20 10.58 -29.53
N LEU A 233 6.12 11.20 -28.38
CA LEU A 233 5.11 12.21 -28.06
C LEU A 233 5.67 13.57 -28.50
N GLU A 234 5.04 14.19 -29.48
CA GLU A 234 5.50 15.46 -30.05
C GLU A 234 4.99 16.66 -29.26
N GLN A 235 3.71 16.63 -28.86
CA GLN A 235 3.09 17.70 -28.07
C GLN A 235 2.12 17.11 -27.04
N PHE A 236 2.07 17.75 -25.87
CA PHE A 236 1.08 17.47 -24.83
C PHE A 236 0.76 18.79 -24.12
N GLU A 237 -0.14 19.56 -24.71
CA GLU A 237 -0.37 20.95 -24.32
C GLU A 237 -1.80 21.17 -23.83
N PRO A 238 -1.96 21.70 -22.61
CA PRO A 238 -3.23 22.20 -22.12
C PRO A 238 -3.49 23.60 -22.72
N VAL A 239 -4.57 23.75 -23.45
CA VAL A 239 -4.98 25.02 -24.06
C VAL A 239 -6.24 25.54 -23.36
N LEU A 240 -6.11 26.64 -22.63
CA LEU A 240 -7.25 27.29 -21.98
C LEU A 240 -8.20 27.90 -23.02
N ASP A 241 -9.48 27.84 -22.71
CA ASP A 241 -10.50 28.55 -23.52
C ASP A 241 -10.47 30.03 -23.16
N GLU A 242 -10.13 30.88 -24.13
CA GLU A 242 -10.05 32.36 -23.94
C GLU A 242 -11.37 32.97 -23.48
N LYS A 243 -12.50 32.37 -23.86
CA LYS A 243 -13.84 32.87 -23.51
C LYS A 243 -14.32 32.37 -22.15
N ASN A 244 -13.78 31.24 -21.68
CA ASN A 244 -14.18 30.66 -20.40
C ASN A 244 -13.00 29.94 -19.70
N PRO A 245 -12.33 30.61 -18.73
CA PRO A 245 -11.15 30.07 -18.04
C PRO A 245 -11.44 28.81 -17.21
N LYS A 246 -12.72 28.43 -17.04
CA LYS A 246 -13.09 27.15 -16.41
C LYS A 246 -12.96 25.97 -17.36
N ASN A 247 -12.79 26.21 -18.67
CA ASN A 247 -12.69 25.18 -19.68
C ASN A 247 -11.31 25.12 -20.30
N MET A 248 -10.89 23.89 -20.60
CA MET A 248 -9.60 23.59 -21.20
C MET A 248 -9.75 22.53 -22.29
N LYS A 249 -8.95 22.62 -23.32
CA LYS A 249 -8.70 21.56 -24.28
C LYS A 249 -7.30 21.01 -24.06
N LEU A 250 -7.13 19.70 -24.13
CA LEU A 250 -5.84 19.04 -24.11
C LEU A 250 -5.50 18.60 -25.54
N HIS A 251 -4.45 19.17 -26.11
CA HIS A 251 -3.94 18.82 -27.43
C HIS A 251 -2.77 17.86 -27.30
N ILE A 252 -2.87 16.69 -27.96
CA ILE A 252 -1.88 15.62 -27.89
C ILE A 252 -1.49 15.22 -29.30
N ALA A 253 -0.26 15.61 -29.72
CA ALA A 253 0.30 15.20 -30.99
C ALA A 253 1.33 14.09 -30.77
N LEU A 254 1.20 13.02 -31.53
CA LEU A 254 2.06 11.85 -31.39
C LEU A 254 2.50 11.31 -32.75
N ASN A 255 3.69 10.70 -32.73
CA ASN A 255 4.26 10.02 -33.87
C ASN A 255 4.46 8.54 -33.48
N GLU A 256 3.65 7.67 -34.07
CA GLU A 256 3.65 6.25 -33.69
C GLU A 256 4.92 5.53 -34.15
N GLY A 257 5.49 5.96 -35.28
CA GLY A 257 6.57 5.23 -35.93
C GLY A 257 6.09 3.88 -36.51
N PRO A 258 7.01 3.04 -36.99
CA PRO A 258 6.69 1.70 -37.48
C PRO A 258 6.36 0.72 -36.35
N ARG A 259 5.48 -0.21 -36.61
CA ARG A 259 5.15 -1.29 -35.64
C ARG A 259 6.05 -2.49 -35.87
N TYR A 260 6.75 -2.91 -34.82
CA TYR A 260 7.74 -3.99 -34.86
C TYR A 260 7.20 -5.32 -34.35
N ILE A 261 7.61 -6.39 -35.00
CA ILE A 261 7.44 -7.78 -34.54
C ILE A 261 8.61 -8.12 -33.61
N TRP A 262 8.36 -8.89 -32.58
CA TRP A 262 9.37 -9.38 -31.64
C TRP A 262 10.39 -10.28 -32.35
N GLY A 263 11.68 -9.93 -32.25
CA GLY A 263 12.80 -10.63 -32.83
C GLY A 263 13.54 -11.52 -31.83
N LYS A 264 14.69 -12.01 -32.25
CA LYS A 264 15.56 -12.84 -31.39
C LYS A 264 16.31 -12.00 -30.38
N LEU A 265 16.52 -12.57 -29.20
CA LEU A 265 17.38 -12.02 -28.14
C LEU A 265 18.68 -12.83 -28.13
N LYS A 266 19.82 -12.15 -28.21
CA LYS A 266 21.15 -12.76 -28.11
C LYS A 266 21.90 -12.09 -26.97
N VAL A 267 22.46 -12.87 -26.06
CA VAL A 267 23.26 -12.36 -24.95
C VAL A 267 24.74 -12.50 -25.31
N GLU A 268 25.50 -11.40 -25.19
CA GLU A 268 26.93 -11.33 -25.51
C GLU A 268 27.67 -10.50 -24.47
N GLY A 269 28.99 -10.64 -24.40
CA GLY A 269 29.86 -9.83 -23.55
C GLY A 269 30.56 -10.63 -22.46
N ASP A 270 30.88 -9.94 -21.37
CA ASP A 270 31.55 -10.54 -20.21
C ASP A 270 30.51 -10.83 -19.10
N SER A 271 30.29 -12.10 -18.80
CA SER A 271 29.39 -12.57 -17.75
C SER A 271 30.12 -13.00 -16.47
N GLY A 272 31.39 -12.76 -16.36
CA GLY A 272 32.22 -13.19 -15.24
C GLY A 272 32.10 -14.72 -15.00
N GLU A 273 31.84 -15.14 -13.78
CA GLU A 273 31.69 -16.57 -13.43
C GLU A 273 30.32 -17.16 -13.81
N VAL A 274 29.36 -16.35 -14.24
CA VAL A 274 28.05 -16.84 -14.66
C VAL A 274 28.17 -17.43 -16.07
N PRO A 275 27.84 -18.72 -16.29
CA PRO A 275 27.90 -19.27 -17.64
C PRO A 275 26.99 -18.49 -18.59
N MET A 276 27.51 -18.00 -19.71
CA MET A 276 26.75 -17.24 -20.72
C MET A 276 25.49 -17.98 -21.18
N MET A 277 25.58 -19.34 -21.25
CA MET A 277 24.43 -20.19 -21.57
C MET A 277 23.28 -20.05 -20.54
N ARG A 278 23.58 -19.74 -19.28
CA ARG A 278 22.57 -19.53 -18.24
C ARG A 278 21.82 -18.22 -18.48
N LEU A 279 22.53 -17.15 -18.83
CA LEU A 279 21.95 -15.87 -19.19
C LEU A 279 21.14 -15.96 -20.49
N GLN A 280 21.66 -16.70 -21.50
CA GLN A 280 20.89 -16.96 -22.72
C GLN A 280 19.62 -17.75 -22.45
N LYS A 281 19.62 -18.73 -21.52
CA LYS A 281 18.42 -19.47 -21.13
C LYS A 281 17.36 -18.57 -20.51
N ILE A 282 17.75 -17.54 -19.75
CA ILE A 282 16.81 -16.54 -19.21
C ILE A 282 16.13 -15.80 -20.37
N ALA A 283 16.92 -15.28 -21.31
CA ALA A 283 16.40 -14.60 -22.49
C ALA A 283 15.50 -15.51 -23.34
N ASP A 284 15.87 -16.76 -23.53
CA ASP A 284 15.12 -17.76 -24.31
C ASP A 284 13.81 -18.19 -23.60
N HIS A 285 13.83 -18.27 -22.25
CA HIS A 285 12.63 -18.56 -21.47
C HIS A 285 11.57 -17.46 -21.67
N HIS A 286 11.98 -16.21 -21.54
CA HIS A 286 11.10 -15.08 -21.80
C HIS A 286 10.62 -15.08 -23.25
N ASN A 287 11.51 -15.29 -24.20
CA ASN A 287 11.17 -15.33 -25.62
C ASN A 287 10.11 -16.39 -25.96
N ARG A 288 10.21 -17.60 -25.39
CA ARG A 288 9.21 -18.67 -25.54
C ARG A 288 7.88 -18.34 -24.86
N ARG A 289 7.93 -17.84 -23.64
CA ARG A 289 6.72 -17.45 -22.89
C ARG A 289 5.94 -16.37 -23.63
N PHE A 290 6.62 -15.41 -24.24
CA PHE A 290 6.00 -14.33 -24.99
C PHE A 290 5.38 -14.79 -26.30
N ALA A 291 6.01 -15.72 -27.01
CA ALA A 291 5.43 -16.30 -28.22
C ALA A 291 4.13 -17.07 -27.96
N PHE A 292 3.92 -17.59 -26.74
CA PHE A 292 2.76 -18.42 -26.39
C PHE A 292 1.61 -17.63 -25.76
N VAL A 293 1.89 -16.55 -24.98
CA VAL A 293 0.91 -15.86 -24.11
C VAL A 293 0.50 -14.49 -24.64
N THR A 294 1.36 -13.85 -25.46
CA THR A 294 1.14 -12.47 -25.91
C THR A 294 1.16 -12.35 -27.43
N SER A 295 0.82 -11.18 -27.92
CA SER A 295 0.84 -10.86 -29.36
C SER A 295 2.26 -10.99 -29.94
N LYS A 296 2.36 -11.23 -31.25
CA LYS A 296 3.64 -11.24 -32.00
C LYS A 296 4.40 -9.91 -31.99
N TRP A 297 3.85 -8.88 -31.39
CA TRP A 297 4.41 -7.54 -31.42
C TRP A 297 5.42 -7.31 -30.31
N PHE A 298 6.42 -6.47 -30.57
CA PHE A 298 7.40 -6.03 -29.60
C PHE A 298 6.72 -5.45 -28.35
N ASN A 299 7.34 -5.69 -27.18
CA ASN A 299 6.86 -5.16 -25.90
C ASN A 299 8.03 -4.72 -25.01
N GLN A 300 8.13 -3.43 -24.74
CA GLN A 300 9.23 -2.84 -23.96
C GLN A 300 9.29 -3.39 -22.54
N LYS A 301 8.14 -3.56 -21.86
CA LYS A 301 8.10 -4.11 -20.50
C LYS A 301 8.70 -5.51 -20.41
N GLN A 302 8.55 -6.30 -21.47
CA GLN A 302 9.11 -7.65 -21.53
C GLN A 302 10.62 -7.60 -21.73
N LEU A 303 11.14 -6.66 -22.53
CA LEU A 303 12.58 -6.44 -22.68
C LEU A 303 13.21 -6.00 -21.35
N ASP A 304 12.57 -5.07 -20.67
CA ASP A 304 13.04 -4.57 -19.38
C ASP A 304 13.07 -5.68 -18.31
N GLN A 305 12.09 -6.61 -18.34
CA GLN A 305 12.10 -7.79 -17.47
C GLN A 305 13.30 -8.70 -17.75
N VAL A 306 13.61 -8.98 -19.02
CA VAL A 306 14.78 -9.77 -19.38
C VAL A 306 16.07 -9.14 -18.89
N ILE A 307 16.22 -7.81 -19.08
CA ILE A 307 17.38 -7.05 -18.61
C ILE A 307 17.51 -7.15 -17.09
N ASN A 308 16.42 -6.95 -16.38
CA ASN A 308 16.39 -6.99 -14.91
C ASN A 308 16.71 -8.39 -14.38
N ASP A 309 16.15 -9.45 -14.99
CA ASP A 309 16.40 -10.83 -14.56
C ASP A 309 17.88 -11.22 -14.81
N ILE A 310 18.48 -10.77 -15.91
CA ILE A 310 19.91 -10.96 -16.18
C ILE A 310 20.76 -10.21 -15.17
N LYS A 311 20.43 -8.93 -14.86
CA LYS A 311 21.13 -8.15 -13.82
C LYS A 311 21.01 -8.82 -12.46
N LEU A 312 19.82 -9.29 -12.11
CA LEU A 312 19.59 -9.99 -10.84
C LEU A 312 20.42 -11.28 -10.76
N GLU A 313 20.52 -12.04 -11.85
CA GLU A 313 21.28 -13.27 -11.88
C GLU A 313 22.79 -13.02 -11.70
N LEU A 314 23.32 -11.97 -12.30
CA LEU A 314 24.71 -11.51 -12.08
C LEU A 314 24.90 -11.04 -10.65
N GLY A 315 23.97 -10.22 -10.14
CA GLY A 315 24.00 -9.69 -8.79
C GLY A 315 23.93 -10.76 -7.69
N LYS A 316 23.26 -11.90 -7.92
CA LYS A 316 23.25 -13.02 -6.97
C LYS A 316 24.63 -13.65 -6.73
N ILE A 317 25.57 -13.46 -7.64
CA ILE A 317 26.93 -14.03 -7.59
C ILE A 317 27.99 -12.96 -7.29
N GLY A 318 27.57 -11.76 -6.88
CA GLY A 318 28.46 -10.71 -6.42
C GLY A 318 28.71 -9.57 -7.38
N TYR A 319 28.15 -9.57 -8.57
CA TYR A 319 28.39 -8.53 -9.57
C TYR A 319 27.40 -7.36 -9.40
N ALA A 320 27.56 -6.57 -8.32
CA ALA A 320 26.70 -5.43 -7.98
C ALA A 320 26.65 -4.36 -9.08
N SER A 321 27.81 -4.06 -9.67
CA SER A 321 27.96 -3.01 -10.68
C SER A 321 27.81 -3.52 -12.12
N ALA A 322 27.20 -4.71 -12.34
CA ALA A 322 27.00 -5.26 -13.67
C ALA A 322 26.17 -4.33 -14.55
N SER A 323 26.64 -4.08 -15.77
CA SER A 323 25.91 -3.35 -16.81
C SER A 323 25.27 -4.34 -17.78
N VAL A 324 24.00 -4.12 -18.07
CA VAL A 324 23.24 -4.91 -19.06
C VAL A 324 22.50 -3.94 -19.95
N GLU A 325 22.86 -3.87 -21.22
CA GLU A 325 22.30 -2.96 -22.20
C GLU A 325 21.71 -3.74 -23.38
N ALA A 326 20.57 -3.30 -23.87
CA ALA A 326 19.93 -3.90 -25.03
C ALA A 326 20.18 -3.06 -26.28
N ILE A 327 20.91 -3.58 -27.23
CA ILE A 327 21.24 -2.92 -28.50
C ILE A 327 20.24 -3.43 -29.56
N PRO A 328 19.40 -2.51 -30.11
CA PRO A 328 18.38 -2.91 -31.07
C PRO A 328 18.97 -3.39 -32.40
N GLN A 329 18.47 -4.51 -32.89
CA GLN A 329 18.79 -5.09 -34.19
C GLN A 329 17.55 -5.06 -35.08
N ARG A 330 17.49 -4.10 -35.98
CA ARG A 330 16.42 -3.98 -36.96
C ARG A 330 16.65 -4.90 -38.16
N SER A 331 15.69 -5.74 -38.47
CA SER A 331 15.74 -6.65 -39.62
C SER A 331 14.64 -6.29 -40.62
N ALA A 332 14.76 -6.84 -41.84
CA ALA A 332 13.69 -6.76 -42.83
C ALA A 332 12.34 -7.21 -42.28
N LYS A 333 11.24 -6.71 -42.82
CA LYS A 333 9.86 -7.00 -42.37
C LYS A 333 9.50 -6.47 -40.97
N ASN A 334 10.07 -5.34 -40.54
CA ASN A 334 9.79 -4.70 -39.23
C ASN A 334 9.99 -5.68 -38.05
N THR A 335 11.02 -6.49 -38.08
CA THR A 335 11.38 -7.36 -36.95
C THR A 335 12.46 -6.66 -36.11
N LEU A 336 12.23 -6.56 -34.78
CA LEU A 336 13.12 -5.93 -33.83
C LEU A 336 13.67 -6.98 -32.85
N GLY A 337 14.92 -7.40 -33.05
CA GLY A 337 15.68 -8.22 -32.10
C GLY A 337 16.62 -7.36 -31.26
N PHE A 338 17.28 -7.94 -30.27
CA PHE A 338 18.23 -7.24 -29.42
C PHE A 338 19.48 -8.10 -29.17
N ILE A 339 20.63 -7.43 -29.19
CA ILE A 339 21.84 -7.95 -28.56
C ILE A 339 21.88 -7.39 -27.16
N ILE A 340 21.82 -8.28 -26.17
CA ILE A 340 21.92 -7.92 -24.75
C ILE A 340 23.39 -7.98 -24.39
N GLN A 341 24.01 -6.79 -24.37
CA GLN A 341 25.42 -6.63 -24.02
C GLN A 341 25.56 -6.67 -22.50
N VAL A 342 26.36 -7.62 -22.01
CA VAL A 342 26.60 -7.85 -20.59
C VAL A 342 28.04 -7.47 -20.26
N SER A 343 28.23 -6.78 -19.13
CA SER A 343 29.54 -6.53 -18.51
C SER A 343 29.43 -6.73 -17.00
N ALA A 344 29.98 -7.83 -16.51
CA ALA A 344 29.89 -8.22 -15.11
C ALA A 344 30.69 -7.29 -14.18
N LYS A 345 31.82 -6.73 -14.65
CA LYS A 345 32.75 -5.93 -13.83
C LYS A 345 33.32 -6.76 -12.65
N ASN A 346 33.69 -6.10 -11.55
CA ASN A 346 34.30 -6.75 -10.39
C ASN A 346 33.25 -7.34 -9.45
N LYS A 347 33.61 -8.42 -8.75
CA LYS A 347 32.84 -8.94 -7.63
C LYS A 347 32.97 -8.01 -6.44
N VAL A 348 31.86 -7.82 -5.75
CA VAL A 348 31.73 -6.90 -4.63
C VAL A 348 31.37 -7.67 -3.36
N TYR A 349 31.94 -7.25 -2.22
CA TYR A 349 31.62 -7.76 -0.90
C TYR A 349 30.95 -6.67 -0.06
N VAL A 350 29.98 -7.05 0.72
CA VAL A 350 29.31 -6.13 1.67
C VAL A 350 30.20 -5.99 2.90
N ARG A 351 30.72 -4.79 3.16
CA ARG A 351 31.54 -4.51 4.33
C ARG A 351 30.67 -4.32 5.57
N ASN A 352 29.82 -3.32 5.59
CA ASN A 352 28.95 -2.97 6.70
C ASN A 352 27.50 -2.77 6.22
N ILE A 353 26.55 -2.93 7.16
CA ILE A 353 25.14 -2.61 6.96
C ILE A 353 24.77 -1.53 7.99
N ASN A 354 24.58 -0.32 7.52
CA ASN A 354 24.22 0.84 8.33
C ASN A 354 22.71 1.01 8.33
N ILE A 355 22.11 1.16 9.50
CA ILE A 355 20.67 1.36 9.62
C ILE A 355 20.42 2.78 10.12
N THR A 356 19.56 3.52 9.44
CA THR A 356 19.21 4.91 9.75
C THR A 356 17.71 5.15 9.64
N GLY A 357 17.20 6.17 10.37
CA GLY A 357 15.78 6.54 10.35
C GLY A 357 14.88 5.79 11.34
N ASN A 358 15.42 4.80 12.07
CA ASN A 358 14.70 4.04 13.08
C ASN A 358 14.77 4.73 14.46
N THR A 359 13.87 5.68 14.70
CA THR A 359 13.83 6.44 15.96
C THR A 359 13.09 5.71 17.08
N LYS A 360 12.10 4.89 16.72
CA LYS A 360 11.26 4.11 17.64
C LYS A 360 11.53 2.61 17.56
N THR A 361 11.81 2.10 16.37
CA THR A 361 12.05 0.67 16.13
C THR A 361 13.48 0.31 16.50
N ARG A 362 13.65 -0.74 17.28
CA ARG A 362 14.99 -1.24 17.68
C ARG A 362 15.74 -1.78 16.47
N ASP A 363 17.05 -1.56 16.44
CA ASP A 363 17.94 -2.01 15.36
C ASP A 363 17.82 -3.53 15.11
N GLU A 364 17.73 -4.33 16.18
CA GLU A 364 17.58 -5.79 16.10
C GLU A 364 16.35 -6.23 15.30
N VAL A 365 15.27 -5.41 15.30
CA VAL A 365 14.02 -5.71 14.57
C VAL A 365 14.23 -5.58 13.08
N ILE A 366 15.06 -4.64 12.65
CA ILE A 366 15.42 -4.43 11.25
C ILE A 366 16.45 -5.47 10.83
N ARG A 367 17.53 -5.65 11.59
CA ARG A 367 18.62 -6.58 11.24
C ARG A 367 18.17 -8.02 11.05
N ARG A 368 17.23 -8.51 11.86
CA ARG A 368 16.73 -9.88 11.71
C ARG A 368 15.95 -10.13 10.41
N GLU A 369 15.47 -9.09 9.75
CA GLU A 369 14.80 -9.18 8.46
C GLU A 369 15.79 -9.17 7.28
N LEU A 370 17.02 -8.72 7.49
CA LEU A 370 18.05 -8.68 6.48
C LEU A 370 18.57 -10.09 6.16
N ARG A 371 18.56 -10.45 4.89
CA ARG A 371 19.10 -11.73 4.38
C ARG A 371 20.55 -11.62 3.95
N GLN A 372 20.97 -10.41 3.52
CA GLN A 372 22.35 -10.09 3.28
C GLN A 372 23.09 -9.93 4.61
N GLN A 373 24.28 -10.50 4.70
CA GLN A 373 25.13 -10.40 5.90
C GLN A 373 26.34 -9.51 5.61
N GLU A 374 26.84 -8.87 6.66
CA GLU A 374 28.12 -8.16 6.62
C GLU A 374 29.27 -9.14 6.35
N ARG A 375 30.32 -8.66 5.73
CA ARG A 375 31.54 -9.42 5.38
C ARG A 375 31.27 -10.66 4.51
N SER A 376 30.20 -10.63 3.73
CA SER A 376 29.82 -11.69 2.80
C SER A 376 29.79 -11.16 1.37
N SER A 377 29.86 -12.06 0.40
CA SER A 377 29.66 -11.69 -1.00
C SER A 377 28.33 -11.00 -1.18
N TYR A 378 28.30 -9.92 -1.96
CA TYR A 378 27.08 -9.24 -2.36
C TYR A 378 26.13 -10.20 -3.05
N ASP A 379 24.85 -10.13 -2.73
CA ASP A 379 23.78 -10.91 -3.37
C ASP A 379 22.53 -10.05 -3.53
N ALA A 380 22.32 -9.59 -4.77
CA ALA A 380 21.16 -8.75 -5.12
C ALA A 380 19.82 -9.41 -4.76
N GLY A 381 19.73 -10.75 -4.87
CA GLY A 381 18.53 -11.49 -4.51
C GLY A 381 18.24 -11.44 -3.00
N LYS A 382 19.28 -11.52 -2.18
CA LYS A 382 19.14 -11.38 -0.72
C LYS A 382 18.80 -9.95 -0.32
N ILE A 383 19.35 -8.94 -1.01
CA ILE A 383 19.06 -7.52 -0.77
C ILE A 383 17.60 -7.21 -1.12
N GLU A 384 17.14 -7.62 -2.31
CA GLU A 384 15.74 -7.42 -2.70
C GLU A 384 14.79 -8.13 -1.74
N ARG A 385 15.14 -9.36 -1.34
CA ARG A 385 14.38 -10.09 -0.34
C ARG A 385 14.35 -9.40 1.02
N SER A 386 15.45 -8.79 1.43
CA SER A 386 15.51 -7.99 2.67
C SER A 386 14.57 -6.79 2.60
N LYS A 387 14.52 -6.12 1.45
CA LYS A 387 13.64 -4.99 1.20
C LYS A 387 12.16 -5.39 1.23
N GLU A 388 11.80 -6.49 0.57
CA GLU A 388 10.46 -7.06 0.61
C GLU A 388 10.04 -7.35 2.07
N ARG A 389 10.90 -8.03 2.83
CA ARG A 389 10.62 -8.39 4.23
C ARG A 389 10.45 -7.17 5.13
N LEU A 390 11.27 -6.13 4.96
CA LEU A 390 11.10 -4.86 5.68
C LEU A 390 9.78 -4.18 5.33
N SER A 391 9.39 -4.21 4.06
CA SER A 391 8.10 -3.68 3.61
C SER A 391 6.91 -4.47 4.16
N ASP A 392 7.02 -5.80 4.21
CA ASP A 392 5.98 -6.70 4.72
C ASP A 392 5.71 -6.55 6.22
N LEU A 393 6.66 -6.00 6.99
CA LEU A 393 6.44 -5.68 8.40
C LEU A 393 5.32 -4.64 8.60
N GLY A 394 5.14 -3.73 7.65
CA GLY A 394 4.22 -2.61 7.77
C GLY A 394 4.62 -1.56 8.81
N TYR A 395 5.88 -1.59 9.29
CA TYR A 395 6.41 -0.63 10.28
C TYR A 395 6.96 0.63 9.64
N PHE A 396 7.18 0.59 8.33
CA PHE A 396 7.83 1.64 7.57
C PHE A 396 6.95 2.11 6.40
N GLU A 397 6.87 3.42 6.20
CA GLU A 397 6.28 4.01 5.00
C GLU A 397 7.17 3.76 3.77
N ASN A 398 8.49 3.75 4.00
CA ASN A 398 9.50 3.44 3.02
C ASN A 398 10.66 2.72 3.70
N ALA A 399 11.20 1.72 3.02
CA ALA A 399 12.43 1.04 3.39
C ALA A 399 13.30 0.94 2.14
N GLU A 400 14.40 1.68 2.12
CA GLU A 400 15.31 1.74 1.00
C GLU A 400 16.67 1.17 1.40
N ILE A 401 17.21 0.30 0.58
CA ILE A 401 18.56 -0.24 0.75
C ILE A 401 19.40 0.31 -0.40
N LYS A 402 20.38 1.15 -0.07
CA LYS A 402 21.31 1.76 -1.03
C LYS A 402 22.69 1.15 -0.89
N GLU A 403 23.33 0.96 -2.02
CA GLU A 403 24.72 0.57 -2.12
C GLU A 403 25.58 1.83 -2.11
N VAL A 404 26.47 1.94 -1.14
CA VAL A 404 27.39 3.07 -0.98
C VAL A 404 28.81 2.57 -1.24
N PRO A 405 29.49 3.09 -2.27
CA PRO A 405 30.89 2.72 -2.53
C PRO A 405 31.78 3.08 -1.34
N VAL A 406 32.68 2.19 -0.98
CA VAL A 406 33.64 2.41 0.10
C VAL A 406 34.85 3.17 -0.47
N SER A 407 35.16 4.34 0.12
CA SER A 407 36.38 5.08 -0.23
C SER A 407 37.53 4.61 0.66
N ASP A 408 38.71 4.48 0.09
CA ASP A 408 39.96 4.26 0.82
C ASP A 408 40.35 5.58 1.53
N GLU A 409 40.41 5.55 2.85
CA GLU A 409 40.73 6.72 3.68
C GLU A 409 42.11 7.31 3.39
N GLN A 410 43.05 6.52 2.88
CA GLN A 410 44.43 7.00 2.57
C GLN A 410 44.57 7.56 1.16
N THR A 411 43.84 7.01 0.19
CA THR A 411 43.96 7.40 -1.22
C THR A 411 42.81 8.24 -1.75
N GLY A 412 41.68 8.29 -1.03
CA GLY A 412 40.45 8.95 -1.46
C GLY A 412 39.77 8.29 -2.68
N LYS A 413 40.29 7.13 -3.14
CA LYS A 413 39.71 6.37 -4.26
C LYS A 413 38.72 5.33 -3.75
N ASN A 414 37.68 5.09 -4.54
CA ASN A 414 36.72 4.02 -4.22
C ASN A 414 37.40 2.65 -4.32
N LYS A 415 37.11 1.77 -3.36
CA LYS A 415 37.48 0.37 -3.45
C LYS A 415 36.45 -0.32 -4.35
N ASP A 416 36.90 -0.86 -5.47
CA ASP A 416 36.00 -1.46 -6.47
C ASP A 416 35.42 -2.81 -6.08
N ASP A 417 35.88 -3.39 -4.95
CA ASP A 417 35.50 -4.71 -4.44
C ASP A 417 34.70 -4.68 -3.12
N GLU A 418 34.48 -3.51 -2.53
CA GLU A 418 33.72 -3.35 -1.29
C GLU A 418 32.59 -2.33 -1.42
N VAL A 419 31.48 -2.63 -0.76
CA VAL A 419 30.30 -1.74 -0.67
C VAL A 419 29.70 -1.79 0.71
N ASP A 420 29.28 -0.64 1.23
CA ASP A 420 28.39 -0.57 2.40
C ASP A 420 26.94 -0.55 1.95
N LEU A 421 26.06 -1.15 2.74
CA LEU A 421 24.62 -1.08 2.52
C LEU A 421 24.00 -0.12 3.53
N ASP A 422 23.46 0.98 3.03
CA ASP A 422 22.69 1.93 3.83
C ASP A 422 21.21 1.58 3.77
N VAL A 423 20.69 1.05 4.88
CA VAL A 423 19.28 0.73 5.09
C VAL A 423 18.61 1.96 5.70
N ASN A 424 17.98 2.76 4.87
CA ASN A 424 17.25 3.95 5.30
C ASN A 424 15.76 3.63 5.42
N VAL A 425 15.22 3.75 6.63
CA VAL A 425 13.81 3.51 6.89
C VAL A 425 13.11 4.80 7.31
N LYS A 426 11.88 4.98 6.82
CA LYS A 426 10.99 6.01 7.30
C LYS A 426 9.85 5.33 8.06
N GLU A 427 9.80 5.53 9.38
CA GLU A 427 8.83 4.86 10.25
C GLU A 427 7.41 5.31 9.95
N ALA A 428 6.50 4.33 9.83
CA ALA A 428 5.07 4.52 9.75
C ALA A 428 4.43 4.65 11.14
N ASN A 429 3.22 5.15 11.19
CA ASN A 429 2.43 5.07 12.40
C ASN A 429 1.87 3.64 12.54
N VAL A 430 2.45 2.85 13.42
CA VAL A 430 2.11 1.43 13.64
C VAL A 430 1.07 1.19 14.74
N GLY A 431 0.70 2.24 15.45
CA GLY A 431 -0.43 2.24 16.37
C GLY A 431 -1.68 2.73 15.65
N MET A 432 -2.73 1.93 15.63
CA MET A 432 -4.00 2.27 15.00
C MET A 432 -5.13 2.11 16.02
N PHE A 433 -5.94 3.13 16.13
CA PHE A 433 -7.24 3.06 16.78
C PHE A 433 -8.29 3.35 15.71
N ASP A 434 -9.15 2.37 15.47
CA ASP A 434 -10.15 2.45 14.42
C ASP A 434 -11.53 2.25 15.04
N PHE A 435 -12.40 3.23 14.86
CA PHE A 435 -13.78 3.17 15.28
C PHE A 435 -14.66 3.09 14.04
N ARG A 436 -15.42 2.00 13.93
CA ARG A 436 -16.23 1.73 12.75
C ARG A 436 -17.70 1.53 13.13
N VAL A 437 -18.54 2.12 12.31
CA VAL A 437 -19.98 1.83 12.32
C VAL A 437 -20.31 1.26 10.95
N GLY A 438 -20.86 0.08 10.94
CA GLY A 438 -21.24 -0.62 9.71
C GLY A 438 -22.68 -1.11 9.80
N TYR A 439 -23.16 -1.68 8.72
CA TYR A 439 -24.40 -2.40 8.66
C TYR A 439 -24.19 -3.75 7.99
N VAL A 440 -24.55 -4.80 8.69
CA VAL A 440 -24.54 -6.18 8.19
C VAL A 440 -25.99 -6.64 8.15
N GLN A 441 -26.44 -7.14 7.02
CA GLN A 441 -27.87 -7.42 6.80
C GLN A 441 -28.47 -8.33 7.85
N ASP A 442 -27.70 -9.32 8.33
CA ASP A 442 -28.15 -10.31 9.32
C ASP A 442 -27.82 -9.95 10.77
N ASP A 443 -27.03 -8.90 10.99
CA ASP A 443 -26.57 -8.45 12.32
C ASP A 443 -27.01 -7.01 12.64
N GLY A 444 -27.65 -6.34 11.66
CA GLY A 444 -28.08 -4.95 11.80
C GLY A 444 -26.91 -3.97 11.84
N VAL A 445 -27.05 -2.94 12.65
CA VAL A 445 -25.98 -1.97 12.88
C VAL A 445 -24.91 -2.61 13.76
N VAL A 446 -23.68 -2.66 13.23
CA VAL A 446 -22.50 -3.16 13.93
C VAL A 446 -21.59 -1.99 14.25
N VAL A 447 -21.23 -1.86 15.51
CA VAL A 447 -20.26 -0.90 16.00
C VAL A 447 -19.03 -1.66 16.47
N SER A 448 -17.87 -1.30 15.98
CA SER A 448 -16.60 -1.88 16.41
C SER A 448 -15.57 -0.82 16.76
N ALA A 449 -14.75 -1.16 17.74
CA ALA A 449 -13.56 -0.40 18.12
C ALA A 449 -12.38 -1.35 18.12
N ASP A 450 -11.41 -1.04 17.29
CA ASP A 450 -10.19 -1.83 17.12
C ASP A 450 -9.00 -1.01 17.57
N PHE A 451 -8.28 -1.51 18.55
CA PHE A 451 -6.95 -1.02 18.88
C PHE A 451 -5.93 -2.05 18.42
N SER A 452 -4.95 -1.62 17.65
CA SER A 452 -3.83 -2.48 17.26
C SER A 452 -2.51 -1.72 17.31
N HIS A 453 -1.46 -2.42 17.73
CA HIS A 453 -0.10 -1.91 17.69
C HIS A 453 0.83 -3.03 17.22
N GLN A 454 1.39 -2.87 16.01
CA GLN A 454 2.18 -3.92 15.38
C GLN A 454 3.65 -3.95 15.82
N ASN A 455 4.12 -2.87 16.45
CA ASN A 455 5.50 -2.73 16.89
C ASN A 455 5.58 -2.17 18.32
N LEU A 456 5.00 -2.89 19.28
CA LEU A 456 4.89 -2.45 20.67
C LEU A 456 6.27 -2.13 21.27
N TRP A 457 6.47 -0.88 21.71
CA TRP A 457 7.72 -0.34 22.24
C TRP A 457 8.95 -0.57 21.32
N GLY A 458 8.73 -0.59 20.02
CA GLY A 458 9.80 -0.79 19.04
C GLY A 458 10.40 -2.19 19.00
N THR A 459 9.79 -3.18 19.68
CA THR A 459 10.31 -4.55 19.82
C THR A 459 9.84 -5.51 18.71
N GLY A 460 8.95 -5.05 17.81
CA GLY A 460 8.29 -5.88 16.80
C GLY A 460 7.22 -6.81 17.37
N ARG A 461 6.84 -6.66 18.65
CA ARG A 461 5.74 -7.40 19.25
C ARG A 461 4.42 -6.77 18.86
N GLN A 462 3.40 -7.59 18.71
CA GLN A 462 2.09 -7.19 18.24
C GLN A 462 1.05 -7.36 19.33
N VAL A 463 0.14 -6.41 19.45
CA VAL A 463 -1.02 -6.49 20.32
C VAL A 463 -2.22 -5.96 19.56
N SER A 464 -3.37 -6.62 19.68
CA SER A 464 -4.64 -6.10 19.20
C SER A 464 -5.75 -6.38 20.19
N LEU A 465 -6.66 -5.42 20.31
CA LEU A 465 -7.90 -5.51 21.07
C LEU A 465 -9.03 -5.11 20.14
N ASN A 466 -9.95 -6.04 19.94
CA ASN A 466 -11.17 -5.82 19.18
C ASN A 466 -12.39 -5.88 20.10
N VAL A 467 -13.24 -4.90 20.00
CA VAL A 467 -14.57 -4.88 20.64
C VAL A 467 -15.59 -4.63 19.56
N SER A 468 -16.57 -5.54 19.41
CA SER A 468 -17.62 -5.40 18.42
C SER A 468 -18.98 -5.69 19.05
N THR A 469 -19.98 -4.91 18.66
CA THR A 469 -21.35 -5.12 19.07
C THR A 469 -22.30 -4.93 17.88
N GLY A 470 -23.01 -5.98 17.54
CA GLY A 470 -24.10 -6.02 16.57
C GLY A 470 -25.42 -6.42 17.23
N GLY A 471 -26.45 -6.59 16.45
CA GLY A 471 -27.75 -7.08 16.89
C GLY A 471 -27.68 -8.51 17.40
N THR A 472 -27.00 -9.38 16.64
CA THR A 472 -26.90 -10.82 16.97
C THR A 472 -25.60 -11.18 17.66
N THR A 473 -24.50 -10.50 17.32
CA THR A 473 -23.15 -10.86 17.80
C THR A 473 -22.53 -9.73 18.60
N LYS A 474 -22.01 -10.09 19.78
CA LYS A 474 -21.14 -9.21 20.59
C LYS A 474 -19.83 -9.93 20.87
N SER A 475 -18.72 -9.28 20.64
CA SER A 475 -17.40 -9.90 20.81
C SER A 475 -16.39 -8.97 21.46
N LEU A 476 -15.50 -9.56 22.25
CA LEU A 476 -14.29 -8.96 22.79
C LEU A 476 -13.16 -9.94 22.50
N ALA A 477 -12.09 -9.48 21.86
CA ALA A 477 -10.93 -10.31 21.54
C ALA A 477 -9.65 -9.53 21.83
N LEU A 478 -8.75 -10.16 22.57
CA LEU A 478 -7.38 -9.71 22.81
C LEU A 478 -6.41 -10.70 22.18
N ASP A 479 -5.48 -10.20 21.38
CA ASP A 479 -4.45 -10.98 20.73
C ASP A 479 -3.07 -10.37 20.99
N TYR A 480 -2.11 -11.19 21.39
CA TYR A 480 -0.71 -10.83 21.53
C TYR A 480 0.16 -11.80 20.76
N LEU A 481 1.17 -11.29 20.06
CA LEU A 481 2.15 -12.09 19.34
C LEU A 481 3.55 -11.47 19.44
N ASN A 482 4.52 -12.26 19.88
CA ASN A 482 5.94 -12.01 19.66
C ASN A 482 6.39 -12.83 18.43
N PRO A 483 6.56 -12.25 17.25
CA PRO A 483 6.85 -12.98 16.01
C PRO A 483 8.26 -13.61 16.00
N TYR A 484 9.15 -13.12 16.86
CA TYR A 484 10.51 -13.65 17.05
C TYR A 484 10.74 -14.07 18.51
N PHE A 485 9.93 -15.01 19.00
CA PHE A 485 10.16 -15.65 20.29
C PHE A 485 11.46 -16.47 20.28
N THR A 486 11.76 -17.08 19.15
CA THR A 486 13.06 -17.74 18.89
C THR A 486 13.85 -16.96 17.85
N LYS A 487 15.18 -17.13 17.84
CA LYS A 487 16.09 -16.52 16.85
C LYS A 487 15.80 -16.94 15.40
N HIS A 488 15.14 -18.09 15.22
CA HIS A 488 14.76 -18.62 13.89
C HIS A 488 13.41 -18.11 13.37
N GLY A 489 12.79 -17.15 14.06
CA GLY A 489 11.53 -16.54 13.62
C GLY A 489 10.28 -17.33 14.00
N VAL A 490 10.36 -18.29 14.92
CA VAL A 490 9.17 -18.90 15.50
C VAL A 490 8.52 -17.88 16.44
N GLY A 491 7.29 -17.48 16.12
CA GLY A 491 6.48 -16.61 16.95
C GLY A 491 5.77 -17.38 18.06
N MET A 492 5.58 -16.72 19.22
CA MET A 492 4.74 -17.19 20.31
C MET A 492 3.78 -16.08 20.73
N GLY A 493 2.54 -16.44 20.96
CA GLY A 493 1.51 -15.50 21.39
C GLY A 493 0.44 -16.15 22.23
N PHE A 494 -0.48 -15.32 22.69
CA PHE A 494 -1.70 -15.78 23.38
C PHE A 494 -2.90 -14.99 22.84
N ASP A 495 -4.06 -15.62 22.94
CA ASP A 495 -5.35 -15.03 22.61
C ASP A 495 -6.35 -15.26 23.73
N LEU A 496 -7.24 -14.28 23.91
CA LEU A 496 -8.38 -14.35 24.81
C LEU A 496 -9.59 -13.80 24.06
N SER A 497 -10.73 -14.47 24.15
CA SER A 497 -11.96 -14.00 23.52
C SER A 497 -13.19 -14.32 24.34
N ALA A 498 -14.17 -13.43 24.23
CA ALA A 498 -15.50 -13.60 24.76
C ALA A 498 -16.50 -13.24 23.66
N VAL A 499 -17.37 -14.18 23.29
CA VAL A 499 -18.36 -14.00 22.24
C VAL A 499 -19.75 -14.35 22.77
N LYS A 500 -20.71 -13.46 22.56
CA LYS A 500 -22.13 -13.74 22.74
C LYS A 500 -22.79 -13.72 21.37
N PHE A 501 -23.42 -14.82 21.01
CA PHE A 501 -24.25 -14.96 19.81
C PHE A 501 -25.71 -15.17 20.21
N ASP A 502 -26.59 -14.33 19.67
CA ASP A 502 -28.01 -14.28 20.03
C ASP A 502 -28.85 -14.01 18.77
N PRO A 503 -29.14 -15.03 17.95
CA PRO A 503 -29.81 -14.87 16.67
C PRO A 503 -31.33 -14.77 16.76
N ASN A 504 -31.89 -14.33 17.91
CA ASN A 504 -33.31 -14.27 18.12
C ASN A 504 -34.07 -13.45 17.07
N ASP A 505 -33.44 -12.36 16.60
CA ASP A 505 -34.08 -11.41 15.68
C ASP A 505 -34.03 -11.83 14.21
N ILE A 506 -33.11 -12.76 13.86
CA ILE A 506 -32.94 -13.23 12.47
C ILE A 506 -33.58 -14.60 12.21
N GLU A 507 -34.18 -15.22 13.21
CA GLU A 507 -34.90 -16.50 13.10
C GLU A 507 -34.15 -17.66 12.43
N THR A 508 -32.83 -17.61 12.39
CA THR A 508 -31.98 -18.67 11.76
C THR A 508 -31.65 -19.80 12.72
N SER A 509 -31.66 -19.50 14.02
CA SER A 509 -31.41 -20.48 15.09
C SER A 509 -32.17 -20.11 16.36
N SER A 510 -32.67 -21.11 17.05
CA SER A 510 -33.46 -20.94 18.27
C SER A 510 -32.65 -21.20 19.53
N TYR A 511 -31.44 -20.72 19.62
CA TYR A 511 -30.61 -20.76 20.84
C TYR A 511 -29.63 -19.59 20.92
N ARG A 512 -29.28 -19.22 22.13
CA ARG A 512 -28.24 -18.24 22.45
C ARG A 512 -26.95 -18.97 22.85
N GLN A 513 -25.81 -18.42 22.46
CA GLN A 513 -24.51 -19.00 22.79
C GLN A 513 -23.60 -17.94 23.44
N LYS A 514 -22.91 -18.32 24.51
CA LYS A 514 -21.84 -17.55 25.13
C LYS A 514 -20.57 -18.39 25.10
N THR A 515 -19.49 -17.87 24.56
CA THR A 515 -18.23 -18.56 24.45
C THR A 515 -17.13 -17.73 25.10
N PHE A 516 -16.33 -18.35 25.98
CA PHE A 516 -15.09 -17.81 26.49
C PHE A 516 -13.97 -18.74 26.04
N ALA A 517 -12.97 -18.18 25.36
CA ALA A 517 -11.84 -18.97 24.89
C ALA A 517 -10.52 -18.26 25.15
N GLY A 518 -9.50 -19.04 25.39
CA GLY A 518 -8.14 -18.55 25.54
C GLY A 518 -7.16 -19.62 25.11
N GLY A 519 -5.99 -19.20 24.62
CA GLY A 519 -4.98 -20.14 24.15
C GLY A 519 -3.61 -19.55 24.00
N VAL A 520 -2.63 -20.44 23.85
CA VAL A 520 -1.27 -20.14 23.47
C VAL A 520 -1.08 -20.60 22.03
N LYS A 521 -0.45 -19.77 21.22
CA LYS A 521 -0.20 -20.07 19.81
C LYS A 521 1.27 -19.95 19.48
N PHE A 522 1.72 -20.81 18.58
CA PHE A 522 3.02 -20.75 17.95
C PHE A 522 2.83 -20.54 16.45
N VAL A 523 3.58 -19.61 15.88
CA VAL A 523 3.56 -19.29 14.45
C VAL A 523 4.92 -19.60 13.87
N VAL A 524 4.97 -20.57 12.98
CA VAL A 524 6.20 -21.05 12.34
C VAL A 524 6.19 -20.63 10.86
N PRO A 525 7.05 -19.70 10.43
CA PRO A 525 7.25 -19.42 9.01
C PRO A 525 8.07 -20.55 8.40
N VAL A 526 7.43 -21.41 7.61
CA VAL A 526 8.10 -22.55 6.96
C VAL A 526 8.82 -22.09 5.69
N THR A 527 8.17 -21.26 4.91
CA THR A 527 8.74 -20.56 3.76
C THR A 527 8.26 -19.11 3.76
N ASP A 528 8.70 -18.33 2.79
CA ASP A 528 8.23 -16.94 2.66
C ASP A 528 6.73 -16.85 2.34
N HIS A 529 6.16 -17.90 1.77
CA HIS A 529 4.74 -17.98 1.41
C HIS A 529 3.93 -18.87 2.36
N ASP A 530 4.58 -19.72 3.18
CA ASP A 530 3.94 -20.71 4.03
C ASP A 530 4.10 -20.35 5.50
N LYS A 531 2.98 -20.33 6.22
CA LYS A 531 2.94 -20.15 7.67
C LYS A 531 2.14 -21.29 8.29
N VAL A 532 2.68 -21.92 9.32
CA VAL A 532 1.99 -22.91 10.15
C VAL A 532 1.74 -22.30 11.52
N LYS A 533 0.50 -22.32 11.96
CA LYS A 533 0.09 -21.89 13.30
C LYS A 533 -0.39 -23.10 14.09
N ILE A 534 0.16 -23.30 15.27
CA ILE A 534 -0.26 -24.32 16.22
C ILE A 534 -0.80 -23.60 17.46
N ARG A 535 -2.04 -23.87 17.81
CA ARG A 535 -2.71 -23.28 18.98
C ARG A 535 -3.17 -24.38 19.92
N VAL A 536 -2.94 -24.21 21.20
CA VAL A 536 -3.48 -25.04 22.28
C VAL A 536 -4.28 -24.12 23.18
N GLY A 537 -5.53 -24.44 23.42
CA GLY A 537 -6.41 -23.54 24.17
C GLY A 537 -7.41 -24.26 25.06
N SER A 538 -8.20 -23.45 25.72
CA SER A 538 -9.41 -23.86 26.43
C SER A 538 -10.57 -23.03 25.89
N GLU A 539 -11.71 -23.66 25.72
CA GLU A 539 -12.96 -23.01 25.34
C GLU A 539 -14.08 -23.48 26.27
N HIS A 540 -14.75 -22.53 26.88
CA HIS A 540 -15.97 -22.76 27.66
C HIS A 540 -17.16 -22.17 26.91
N LYS A 541 -18.15 -22.99 26.60
CA LYS A 541 -19.32 -22.61 25.83
C LYS A 541 -20.58 -22.94 26.61
N ARG A 542 -21.49 -21.96 26.70
CA ARG A 542 -22.81 -22.13 27.28
C ARG A 542 -23.86 -21.84 26.22
N VAL A 543 -24.87 -22.72 26.17
CA VAL A 543 -26.01 -22.62 25.24
C VAL A 543 -27.28 -22.48 26.06
N ASP A 544 -28.03 -21.39 25.84
CA ASP A 544 -29.31 -21.14 26.46
C ASP A 544 -30.40 -21.28 25.37
N LEU A 545 -31.40 -22.11 25.60
CA LEU A 545 -32.50 -22.35 24.67
C LEU A 545 -33.61 -21.32 24.83
N TYR A 546 -34.29 -20.99 23.72
CA TYR A 546 -35.51 -20.22 23.73
C TYR A 546 -36.76 -21.14 23.92
N GLU A 547 -37.90 -20.55 24.22
CA GLU A 547 -39.18 -21.28 24.30
C GLU A 547 -39.54 -21.95 22.99
N ARG A 548 -39.19 -21.37 21.86
CA ARG A 548 -39.40 -21.91 20.51
C ARG A 548 -38.35 -22.94 20.05
N SER A 549 -37.34 -23.23 20.86
CA SER A 549 -36.28 -24.15 20.45
C SER A 549 -36.81 -25.54 20.11
N PRO A 550 -36.33 -26.17 19.03
CA PRO A 550 -36.72 -27.51 18.64
C PRO A 550 -36.48 -28.53 19.73
N GLN A 551 -37.28 -29.60 19.73
CA GLN A 551 -37.17 -30.70 20.69
C GLN A 551 -35.79 -31.38 20.64
N TYR A 552 -35.16 -31.41 19.49
CA TYR A 552 -33.80 -31.90 19.31
C TYR A 552 -32.77 -31.16 20.22
N TYR A 553 -32.79 -29.82 20.23
CA TYR A 553 -31.94 -29.04 21.12
C TYR A 553 -32.27 -29.26 22.60
N ARG A 554 -33.55 -29.36 22.93
CA ARG A 554 -34.00 -29.64 24.32
C ARG A 554 -33.52 -30.99 24.80
N ASN A 555 -33.62 -32.02 23.97
CA ASN A 555 -33.15 -33.36 24.26
C ASN A 555 -31.60 -33.39 24.42
N TYR A 556 -30.88 -32.66 23.55
CA TYR A 556 -29.45 -32.54 23.67
C TYR A 556 -29.05 -31.91 25.02
N VAL A 557 -29.62 -30.75 25.36
CA VAL A 557 -29.33 -30.04 26.61
C VAL A 557 -29.74 -30.86 27.84
N LYS A 558 -30.85 -31.57 27.77
CA LYS A 558 -31.29 -32.48 28.85
C LYS A 558 -30.29 -33.62 29.09
N ASN A 559 -29.67 -34.15 28.04
CA ASN A 559 -28.78 -35.31 28.11
C ASN A 559 -27.30 -34.93 28.38
N HIS A 560 -26.88 -33.77 27.97
CA HIS A 560 -25.44 -33.34 28.00
C HIS A 560 -25.23 -32.08 28.83
N GLY A 561 -26.31 -31.43 29.34
CA GLY A 561 -26.16 -30.13 29.99
C GLY A 561 -26.18 -28.96 28.96
N ASN A 562 -26.18 -27.75 29.50
CA ASN A 562 -26.23 -26.52 28.71
C ASN A 562 -24.84 -25.83 28.61
N SER A 563 -23.78 -26.44 29.10
CA SER A 563 -22.42 -25.92 29.01
C SER A 563 -21.43 -27.04 28.70
N THR A 564 -20.40 -26.72 28.01
CA THR A 564 -19.29 -27.62 27.65
C THR A 564 -17.95 -26.90 27.79
N THR A 565 -16.97 -27.63 28.25
CA THR A 565 -15.55 -27.16 28.27
C THR A 565 -14.72 -28.10 27.44
N ILE A 566 -14.02 -27.53 26.47
CA ILE A 566 -13.13 -28.27 25.60
C ILE A 566 -11.71 -27.69 25.63
N PHE A 567 -10.76 -28.53 25.30
CA PHE A 567 -9.34 -28.17 25.16
C PHE A 567 -8.90 -28.48 23.71
N PRO A 568 -9.14 -27.56 22.77
CA PRO A 568 -8.79 -27.77 21.38
C PRO A 568 -7.29 -27.58 21.13
N VAL A 569 -6.75 -28.44 20.28
CA VAL A 569 -5.46 -28.26 19.59
C VAL A 569 -5.78 -27.97 18.14
N THR A 570 -5.37 -26.79 17.67
CA THR A 570 -5.62 -26.33 16.30
C THR A 570 -4.29 -26.24 15.56
N VAL A 571 -4.19 -26.84 14.37
CA VAL A 571 -3.08 -26.69 13.46
C VAL A 571 -3.60 -26.06 12.17
N SER A 572 -3.16 -24.86 11.88
CA SER A 572 -3.55 -24.13 10.66
C SER A 572 -2.33 -23.95 9.76
N TRP A 573 -2.48 -24.25 8.49
CA TRP A 573 -1.49 -23.96 7.45
C TRP A 573 -2.08 -22.98 6.47
N ARG A 574 -1.31 -21.93 6.16
CA ARG A 574 -1.67 -20.92 5.15
C ARG A 574 -0.52 -20.73 4.18
N ARG A 575 -0.85 -20.77 2.89
CA ARG A 575 0.04 -20.38 1.79
C ARG A 575 -0.58 -19.26 0.99
N SER A 576 0.19 -18.20 0.71
CA SER A 576 -0.27 -17.07 -0.09
C SER A 576 0.79 -16.64 -1.08
N THR A 577 0.40 -16.51 -2.35
CA THR A 577 1.25 -16.06 -3.46
C THR A 577 0.62 -14.90 -4.22
N VAL A 578 -0.39 -14.25 -3.65
CA VAL A 578 -1.12 -13.16 -4.32
C VAL A 578 -0.26 -11.92 -4.48
N ASP A 579 -0.48 -11.22 -5.58
CA ASP A 579 0.21 -9.97 -5.95
C ASP A 579 -0.24 -8.75 -5.14
N ASN A 580 -1.46 -8.76 -4.62
CA ASN A 580 -2.02 -7.69 -3.80
C ASN A 580 -3.00 -8.27 -2.78
N TYR A 581 -2.93 -7.78 -1.55
CA TYR A 581 -3.80 -8.29 -0.48
C TYR A 581 -5.26 -7.80 -0.62
N LEU A 582 -5.47 -6.51 -0.96
CA LEU A 582 -6.82 -5.92 -1.07
C LEU A 582 -7.50 -6.23 -2.40
N TRP A 583 -6.73 -6.21 -3.49
CA TRP A 583 -7.21 -6.42 -4.85
C TRP A 583 -6.37 -7.46 -5.59
N PRO A 584 -6.42 -8.74 -5.19
CA PRO A 584 -5.66 -9.77 -5.88
C PRO A 584 -6.06 -9.86 -7.36
N THR A 585 -5.07 -9.94 -8.23
CA THR A 585 -5.26 -10.17 -9.66
C THR A 585 -4.59 -11.45 -10.14
N ARG A 586 -3.58 -11.91 -9.41
CA ARG A 586 -2.79 -13.11 -9.72
C ARG A 586 -2.41 -13.85 -8.45
N GLY A 587 -2.20 -15.16 -8.59
CA GLY A 587 -1.73 -16.01 -7.51
C GLY A 587 -2.84 -16.79 -6.84
N TYR A 588 -2.55 -17.34 -5.68
CA TYR A 588 -3.51 -18.14 -4.95
C TYR A 588 -3.28 -18.05 -3.43
N ILE A 589 -4.34 -18.34 -2.68
CA ILE A 589 -4.33 -18.49 -1.22
C ILE A 589 -4.89 -19.88 -0.92
N LEU A 590 -4.18 -20.65 -0.10
CA LEU A 590 -4.62 -21.94 0.43
C LEU A 590 -4.62 -21.84 1.95
N GLU A 591 -5.71 -22.28 2.58
CA GLU A 591 -5.83 -22.33 4.04
C GLU A 591 -6.40 -23.69 4.43
N SER A 592 -5.70 -24.39 5.32
CA SER A 592 -6.18 -25.65 5.91
C SER A 592 -6.09 -25.55 7.40
N GLU A 593 -7.12 -25.97 8.10
CA GLU A 593 -7.16 -25.98 9.55
C GLU A 593 -7.72 -27.30 10.06
N LEU A 594 -6.96 -27.93 10.93
CA LEU A 594 -7.37 -29.11 11.70
C LEU A 594 -7.47 -28.72 13.17
N GLU A 595 -8.65 -28.84 13.71
CA GLU A 595 -8.91 -28.72 15.14
C GLU A 595 -9.31 -30.07 15.71
N ALA A 596 -8.71 -30.46 16.81
CA ALA A 596 -9.05 -31.66 17.53
C ALA A 596 -9.06 -31.40 19.03
N THR A 597 -10.06 -31.88 19.74
CA THR A 597 -10.16 -31.71 21.19
C THR A 597 -9.30 -32.75 21.92
N ILE A 598 -8.69 -32.39 23.05
CA ILE A 598 -7.85 -33.33 23.83
C ILE A 598 -8.75 -34.41 24.48
N PRO A 599 -8.52 -35.71 24.20
CA PRO A 599 -9.29 -36.78 24.79
C PRO A 599 -9.25 -36.78 26.32
N LYS A 600 -10.35 -37.13 26.96
CA LYS A 600 -10.53 -37.20 28.41
C LYS A 600 -10.46 -35.88 29.18
N ALA A 601 -9.84 -34.83 28.59
CA ALA A 601 -9.81 -33.50 29.15
C ALA A 601 -11.01 -32.65 28.68
N SER A 602 -11.55 -32.93 27.48
CA SER A 602 -12.67 -32.22 26.88
C SER A 602 -13.96 -32.95 27.10
N ASP A 603 -15.01 -32.21 27.40
CA ASP A 603 -16.38 -32.76 27.51
C ASP A 603 -16.86 -33.34 26.18
N ASP A 604 -16.61 -32.60 25.09
CA ASP A 604 -16.90 -33.01 23.73
C ASP A 604 -15.62 -33.41 22.98
N GLN A 605 -15.64 -34.63 22.39
CA GLN A 605 -14.49 -35.15 21.65
C GLN A 605 -14.82 -35.21 20.16
N TYR A 606 -14.26 -34.26 19.40
CA TYR A 606 -14.41 -34.16 17.95
C TYR A 606 -13.13 -33.70 17.29
N TYR A 607 -13.04 -33.93 16.00
CA TYR A 607 -12.10 -33.26 15.10
C TYR A 607 -12.86 -32.52 14.01
N LYS A 608 -12.35 -31.36 13.63
CA LYS A 608 -12.89 -30.49 12.59
C LYS A 608 -11.79 -30.15 11.61
N LEU A 609 -12.00 -30.46 10.35
CA LEU A 609 -11.10 -30.12 9.25
C LEU A 609 -11.80 -29.11 8.34
N THR A 610 -11.15 -28.01 8.08
CA THR A 610 -11.58 -27.02 7.08
C THR A 610 -10.46 -26.78 6.08
N HIS A 611 -10.84 -26.63 4.83
CA HIS A 611 -9.94 -26.26 3.75
C HIS A 611 -10.63 -25.20 2.91
N GLN A 612 -9.88 -24.14 2.56
CA GLN A 612 -10.34 -23.06 1.71
C GLN A 612 -9.24 -22.70 0.74
N GLU A 613 -9.63 -22.38 -0.49
CA GLU A 613 -8.71 -21.94 -1.52
C GLU A 613 -9.30 -20.83 -2.38
N TRP A 614 -8.45 -19.92 -2.80
CA TRP A 614 -8.76 -18.85 -3.75
C TRP A 614 -7.68 -18.84 -4.82
N TRP A 615 -8.09 -18.83 -6.06
CA TRP A 615 -7.21 -18.75 -7.23
C TRP A 615 -7.57 -17.54 -8.06
N PHE A 616 -6.59 -16.72 -8.40
CA PHE A 616 -6.77 -15.51 -9.19
C PHE A 616 -6.02 -15.60 -10.50
N PHE A 617 -6.75 -15.49 -11.62
CA PHE A 617 -6.23 -15.60 -12.97
C PHE A 617 -6.47 -14.28 -13.71
N PRO A 618 -5.43 -13.51 -14.08
CA PRO A 618 -5.56 -12.35 -14.93
C PRO A 618 -5.86 -12.81 -16.35
N LEU A 619 -7.10 -12.67 -16.80
CA LEU A 619 -7.50 -12.98 -18.18
C LEU A 619 -7.05 -11.89 -19.15
N THR A 620 -7.12 -10.63 -18.69
CA THR A 620 -6.59 -9.45 -19.37
C THR A 620 -6.00 -8.50 -18.31
N GLU A 621 -5.48 -7.35 -18.71
CA GLU A 621 -5.02 -6.32 -17.76
C GLU A 621 -6.14 -5.83 -16.83
N THR A 622 -7.40 -5.95 -17.22
CA THR A 622 -8.55 -5.42 -16.48
C THR A 622 -9.54 -6.48 -16.02
N LEU A 623 -9.43 -7.72 -16.51
CA LEU A 623 -10.34 -8.81 -16.17
C LEU A 623 -9.61 -9.85 -15.32
N THR A 624 -10.17 -10.15 -14.15
CA THR A 624 -9.63 -11.17 -13.24
C THR A 624 -10.69 -12.22 -12.96
N LEU A 625 -10.40 -13.48 -13.25
CA LEU A 625 -11.22 -14.61 -12.83
C LEU A 625 -10.75 -15.07 -11.45
N MET A 626 -11.66 -15.12 -10.50
CA MET A 626 -11.46 -15.75 -9.19
C MET A 626 -12.23 -17.06 -9.14
N LEU A 627 -11.54 -18.12 -8.72
CA LEU A 627 -12.15 -19.37 -8.32
C LEU A 627 -11.94 -19.54 -6.81
N ARG A 628 -13.00 -19.86 -6.10
CA ARG A 628 -12.94 -20.15 -4.67
C ARG A 628 -13.58 -21.51 -4.43
N ALA A 629 -12.95 -22.31 -3.58
CA ALA A 629 -13.52 -23.52 -3.06
C ALA A 629 -13.35 -23.58 -1.53
N GLN A 630 -14.30 -24.19 -0.87
CA GLN A 630 -14.30 -24.43 0.57
C GLN A 630 -14.83 -25.83 0.84
N ALA A 631 -14.15 -26.58 1.70
CA ALA A 631 -14.58 -27.88 2.19
C ALA A 631 -14.49 -27.94 3.71
N GLY A 632 -15.43 -28.59 4.33
CA GLY A 632 -15.48 -28.75 5.79
C GLY A 632 -15.96 -30.15 6.19
N LEU A 633 -15.32 -30.67 7.22
CA LEU A 633 -15.64 -31.95 7.82
C LEU A 633 -15.52 -31.86 9.33
N ILE A 634 -16.57 -32.21 10.05
CA ILE A 634 -16.50 -32.42 11.50
C ILE A 634 -17.00 -33.81 11.83
N ASN A 635 -16.34 -34.48 12.75
CA ASN A 635 -16.76 -35.77 13.21
C ASN A 635 -16.36 -36.00 14.67
N ARG A 636 -17.14 -36.80 15.36
CA ARG A 636 -16.87 -37.20 16.75
C ARG A 636 -15.80 -38.31 16.80
N TYR A 637 -15.16 -38.43 17.93
CA TYR A 637 -14.33 -39.60 18.30
C TYR A 637 -14.38 -39.84 19.83
N GLY A 638 -13.71 -40.91 20.27
CA GLY A 638 -13.64 -41.24 21.69
C GLY A 638 -14.97 -41.56 22.32
N SER A 639 -15.27 -40.95 23.45
CA SER A 639 -16.48 -41.19 24.25
C SER A 639 -17.71 -40.38 23.79
N SER A 640 -17.53 -39.37 22.92
CA SER A 640 -18.68 -38.55 22.47
C SER A 640 -19.61 -39.33 21.58
N LYS A 641 -20.89 -39.26 21.88
CA LYS A 641 -21.96 -39.97 21.15
C LYS A 641 -22.36 -39.24 19.86
N GLU A 642 -22.28 -37.92 19.86
CA GLU A 642 -22.63 -37.05 18.73
C GLU A 642 -21.72 -35.79 18.70
N VAL A 643 -21.72 -35.10 17.59
CA VAL A 643 -21.13 -33.75 17.48
C VAL A 643 -22.19 -32.79 18.01
N PRO A 644 -21.87 -31.89 18.98
CA PRO A 644 -22.81 -30.87 19.42
C PRO A 644 -23.29 -30.00 18.25
N PHE A 645 -24.58 -29.74 18.18
CA PHE A 645 -25.21 -29.00 17.07
C PHE A 645 -24.60 -27.60 16.86
N PHE A 646 -24.12 -26.96 17.90
CA PHE A 646 -23.51 -25.63 17.88
C PHE A 646 -22.08 -25.59 17.36
N TYR A 647 -21.48 -26.71 16.96
CA TYR A 647 -20.19 -26.80 16.21
C TYR A 647 -20.41 -27.12 14.74
N ASN A 648 -21.63 -27.38 14.28
CA ASN A 648 -21.99 -27.65 12.91
C ASN A 648 -21.56 -26.48 11.99
N PHE A 649 -21.27 -26.82 10.74
CA PHE A 649 -21.10 -25.80 9.68
C PHE A 649 -22.45 -25.21 9.29
N HIS A 650 -22.43 -23.96 8.88
CA HIS A 650 -23.56 -23.24 8.29
C HIS A 650 -23.17 -22.67 6.93
N THR A 651 -24.11 -22.53 6.01
CA THR A 651 -23.89 -21.94 4.68
C THR A 651 -25.17 -21.26 4.16
N GLY A 652 -25.01 -20.40 3.16
CA GLY A 652 -25.99 -19.44 2.67
C GLY A 652 -25.51 -18.01 2.93
N GLY A 653 -25.95 -17.06 2.13
CA GLY A 653 -25.60 -15.65 2.28
C GLY A 653 -24.35 -15.22 1.50
N MET A 654 -23.95 -13.96 1.68
CA MET A 654 -22.92 -13.27 0.92
C MET A 654 -21.53 -13.95 1.00
N GLY A 655 -21.24 -14.65 2.07
CA GLY A 655 -19.96 -15.34 2.29
C GLY A 655 -19.83 -16.72 1.62
N SER A 656 -20.92 -17.28 1.08
CA SER A 656 -20.95 -18.66 0.55
C SER A 656 -21.80 -18.78 -0.71
N VAL A 657 -23.09 -19.12 -0.62
CA VAL A 657 -24.02 -19.22 -1.76
C VAL A 657 -24.95 -18.02 -1.72
N ARG A 658 -24.64 -16.99 -2.52
CA ARG A 658 -25.44 -15.75 -2.58
C ARG A 658 -26.82 -15.99 -3.16
N GLY A 659 -27.79 -15.15 -2.82
CA GLY A 659 -29.20 -15.31 -3.21
C GLY A 659 -30.03 -16.11 -2.23
N PHE A 660 -29.39 -16.81 -1.30
CA PHE A 660 -30.03 -17.40 -0.14
C PHE A 660 -29.74 -16.59 1.12
N ASP A 661 -30.69 -16.63 2.06
CA ASP A 661 -30.52 -15.99 3.36
C ASP A 661 -29.32 -16.59 4.12
N SER A 662 -28.73 -15.81 5.03
CA SER A 662 -27.54 -16.24 5.76
C SER A 662 -27.83 -17.46 6.61
N SER A 663 -26.93 -18.45 6.59
CA SER A 663 -27.01 -19.69 7.38
C SER A 663 -28.33 -20.50 7.16
N SER A 664 -29.04 -20.28 6.07
CA SER A 664 -30.38 -20.86 5.79
C SER A 664 -30.36 -22.13 4.95
N LEU A 665 -29.19 -22.69 4.65
CA LEU A 665 -29.05 -23.88 3.83
C LEU A 665 -28.67 -25.11 4.66
N GLY A 666 -28.95 -26.28 4.13
CA GLY A 666 -28.63 -27.57 4.72
C GLY A 666 -29.77 -28.21 5.52
N PRO A 667 -29.45 -29.10 6.48
CA PRO A 667 -30.42 -29.79 7.31
C PRO A 667 -31.29 -28.85 8.14
N LYS A 668 -32.58 -29.12 8.14
CA LYS A 668 -33.63 -28.30 8.77
C LYS A 668 -34.48 -29.11 9.73
N ILE A 669 -35.06 -28.44 10.72
CA ILE A 669 -36.05 -29.00 11.65
C ILE A 669 -37.11 -27.95 11.93
N ASN A 670 -38.36 -28.36 12.09
CA ASN A 670 -39.39 -27.43 12.57
C ASN A 670 -39.30 -27.26 14.10
N ASN A 671 -39.43 -26.02 14.54
CA ASN A 671 -39.57 -25.74 15.96
C ASN A 671 -40.97 -26.03 16.45
N TRP A 672 -41.21 -25.81 17.73
CA TRP A 672 -42.51 -26.08 18.38
C TRP A 672 -43.68 -25.29 17.76
N TYR A 673 -43.38 -24.11 17.18
CA TYR A 673 -44.40 -23.23 16.58
C TYR A 673 -44.56 -23.46 15.07
N GLY A 674 -43.84 -24.41 14.50
CA GLY A 674 -43.88 -24.72 13.07
C GLY A 674 -42.88 -23.94 12.19
N ASP A 675 -42.09 -23.05 12.79
CA ASP A 675 -41.03 -22.33 12.07
C ASP A 675 -39.85 -23.25 11.76
N VAL A 676 -39.10 -22.91 10.71
CA VAL A 676 -37.95 -23.69 10.27
C VAL A 676 -36.68 -23.21 10.96
N ASP A 677 -36.02 -24.10 11.71
CA ASP A 677 -34.67 -23.93 12.26
C ASP A 677 -33.66 -24.65 11.39
N TYR A 678 -32.48 -23.99 11.15
CA TYR A 678 -31.39 -24.52 10.37
C TYR A 678 -30.36 -25.16 11.28
N LEU A 679 -30.28 -26.49 11.23
CA LEU A 679 -29.39 -27.26 12.12
C LEU A 679 -27.92 -27.19 11.78
N GLY A 680 -27.61 -26.67 10.58
CA GLY A 680 -26.29 -26.86 10.02
C GLY A 680 -25.96 -28.29 9.65
N GLY A 681 -24.73 -28.57 9.30
CA GLY A 681 -24.30 -29.92 8.90
C GLY A 681 -22.85 -30.22 9.30
N THR A 682 -22.51 -31.50 9.25
CA THR A 682 -21.17 -31.97 9.59
C THR A 682 -20.23 -32.06 8.39
N ARG A 683 -20.75 -31.81 7.20
CA ARG A 683 -20.04 -31.83 5.91
C ARG A 683 -20.44 -30.61 5.09
N LEU A 684 -19.44 -29.90 4.61
CA LEU A 684 -19.62 -28.66 3.84
C LEU A 684 -18.78 -28.70 2.56
N VAL A 685 -19.37 -28.28 1.45
CA VAL A 685 -18.65 -27.93 0.23
C VAL A 685 -19.28 -26.68 -0.39
N ASN A 686 -18.50 -25.64 -0.65
CA ASN A 686 -18.90 -24.47 -1.39
C ASN A 686 -17.92 -24.22 -2.52
N ALA A 687 -18.39 -23.68 -3.64
CA ALA A 687 -17.59 -23.24 -4.76
C ALA A 687 -18.15 -21.94 -5.33
N THR A 688 -17.25 -21.04 -5.74
CA THR A 688 -17.58 -19.77 -6.40
C THR A 688 -16.67 -19.58 -7.61
N ALA A 689 -17.27 -19.19 -8.73
CA ALA A 689 -16.55 -18.64 -9.86
C ALA A 689 -17.01 -17.20 -10.07
N GLU A 690 -16.07 -16.25 -10.04
CA GLU A 690 -16.40 -14.81 -10.09
C GLU A 690 -15.44 -14.08 -11.03
N LEU A 691 -16.01 -13.40 -12.03
CA LEU A 691 -15.28 -12.61 -13.00
C LEU A 691 -15.37 -11.14 -12.60
N PHE A 692 -14.23 -10.56 -12.19
CA PHE A 692 -14.11 -9.14 -11.84
C PHE A 692 -13.74 -8.31 -13.05
N PHE A 693 -14.34 -7.12 -13.14
CA PHE A 693 -14.04 -6.11 -14.15
C PHE A 693 -14.21 -4.69 -13.57
N PRO A 694 -13.47 -3.69 -14.10
CA PRO A 694 -13.60 -2.33 -13.62
C PRO A 694 -14.97 -1.75 -13.98
N MET A 695 -15.48 -0.82 -13.18
CA MET A 695 -16.70 -0.11 -13.50
C MET A 695 -16.52 0.72 -14.79
N PRO A 696 -17.37 0.57 -15.80
CA PRO A 696 -17.28 1.36 -17.01
C PRO A 696 -17.35 2.85 -16.71
N GLY A 697 -16.38 3.63 -17.26
CA GLY A 697 -16.30 5.07 -17.05
C GLY A 697 -15.50 5.52 -15.82
N LEU A 698 -15.16 4.62 -14.88
CA LEU A 698 -14.21 4.86 -13.82
C LEU A 698 -12.81 4.41 -14.28
N LYS A 699 -11.86 5.35 -14.34
CA LYS A 699 -10.47 5.06 -14.75
C LYS A 699 -9.64 4.46 -13.61
N ASP A 700 -9.97 4.76 -12.36
CA ASP A 700 -9.36 4.14 -11.21
C ASP A 700 -10.09 2.83 -10.87
N SER A 701 -9.52 1.73 -11.33
CA SER A 701 -10.04 0.37 -11.08
C SER A 701 -9.81 -0.10 -9.64
N GLN A 702 -9.14 0.70 -8.80
CA GLN A 702 -8.81 0.30 -7.43
C GLN A 702 -9.90 0.66 -6.43
N SER A 703 -10.79 1.60 -6.75
CA SER A 703 -11.87 2.00 -5.84
C SER A 703 -13.13 1.16 -5.99
N VAL A 704 -13.51 0.78 -7.23
CA VAL A 704 -14.75 0.03 -7.50
C VAL A 704 -14.49 -1.10 -8.49
N ARG A 705 -14.94 -2.30 -8.12
CA ARG A 705 -14.96 -3.47 -9.03
C ARG A 705 -16.38 -4.00 -9.14
N LEU A 706 -16.78 -4.29 -10.35
CA LEU A 706 -18.00 -5.04 -10.66
C LEU A 706 -17.64 -6.50 -10.88
N SER A 707 -18.61 -7.38 -10.69
CA SER A 707 -18.43 -8.79 -10.95
C SER A 707 -19.69 -9.47 -11.48
N VAL A 708 -19.48 -10.60 -12.15
CA VAL A 708 -20.51 -11.60 -12.45
C VAL A 708 -20.04 -12.88 -11.79
N PHE A 709 -20.95 -13.57 -11.12
CA PHE A 709 -20.60 -14.74 -10.35
C PHE A 709 -21.57 -15.90 -10.51
N GLY A 710 -21.07 -17.09 -10.22
CA GLY A 710 -21.85 -18.30 -9.99
C GLY A 710 -21.38 -18.96 -8.71
N ASP A 711 -22.29 -19.23 -7.81
CA ASP A 711 -22.06 -19.91 -6.55
C ASP A 711 -22.76 -21.28 -6.53
N ALA A 712 -22.11 -22.25 -5.92
CA ALA A 712 -22.66 -23.59 -5.69
C ALA A 712 -22.24 -24.06 -4.29
N GLY A 713 -23.10 -24.79 -3.60
CA GLY A 713 -22.77 -25.32 -2.30
C GLY A 713 -23.70 -26.44 -1.83
N SER A 714 -23.18 -27.22 -0.91
CA SER A 714 -23.94 -28.27 -0.21
C SER A 714 -23.48 -28.37 1.24
N LEU A 715 -24.43 -28.50 2.11
CA LEU A 715 -24.22 -28.68 3.55
C LEU A 715 -25.05 -29.85 4.02
N TRP A 716 -24.43 -30.94 4.50
CA TRP A 716 -25.13 -32.17 4.87
C TRP A 716 -24.46 -32.87 6.06
N ASP A 717 -25.10 -33.81 6.66
CA ASP A 717 -24.56 -34.64 7.74
C ASP A 717 -24.44 -36.13 7.42
N GLY A 718 -24.95 -36.57 6.29
CA GLY A 718 -24.85 -37.95 5.83
C GLY A 718 -25.66 -38.97 6.64
N LYS A 719 -26.41 -38.53 7.64
CA LYS A 719 -27.27 -39.37 8.49
C LYS A 719 -28.73 -39.21 8.09
N THR A 720 -29.44 -40.31 8.14
CA THR A 720 -30.91 -40.25 8.16
C THR A 720 -31.28 -39.80 9.57
N ARG A 721 -31.85 -38.66 9.73
CA ARG A 721 -32.48 -38.28 10.99
C ARG A 721 -33.80 -39.01 11.05
N GLY A 722 -33.85 -40.03 11.89
CA GLY A 722 -35.08 -40.72 12.19
C GLY A 722 -36.11 -39.82 12.85
N PRO A 723 -37.37 -40.20 13.01
CA PRO A 723 -38.38 -39.45 13.69
C PRO A 723 -37.86 -39.10 15.09
N ILE A 724 -37.67 -37.82 15.32
CA ILE A 724 -37.38 -37.30 16.65
C ILE A 724 -38.72 -37.31 17.35
N ASP A 725 -38.96 -38.42 18.08
CA ASP A 725 -40.09 -38.65 18.98
C ASP A 725 -41.42 -37.91 18.66
N ASN A 726 -42.39 -38.69 18.16
CA ASN A 726 -43.84 -38.51 18.22
C ASN A 726 -44.50 -37.17 17.95
N PHE A 727 -43.82 -36.20 17.37
CA PHE A 727 -44.42 -34.98 16.87
C PHE A 727 -44.37 -34.84 15.35
N GLU A 728 -45.38 -34.45 14.78
CA GLU A 728 -46.03 -34.64 13.50
C GLU A 728 -45.38 -34.09 12.25
N TYR A 729 -44.11 -33.84 12.16
CA TYR A 729 -43.41 -33.48 10.92
C TYR A 729 -41.93 -33.95 10.90
N SER A 730 -41.71 -35.24 11.13
CA SER A 730 -40.45 -35.83 10.71
C SER A 730 -40.62 -36.35 9.30
N VAL A 731 -40.35 -35.54 8.33
CA VAL A 731 -39.99 -36.04 7.00
C VAL A 731 -38.75 -36.91 7.21
N ASN A 732 -38.86 -38.22 6.84
CA ASN A 732 -37.70 -39.11 6.74
C ASN A 732 -36.74 -38.56 5.68
N TYR A 733 -36.01 -37.52 6.06
CA TYR A 733 -35.16 -36.75 5.15
C TYR A 733 -33.72 -37.20 5.33
N LYS A 734 -33.17 -37.81 4.29
CA LYS A 734 -31.78 -38.19 4.25
C LYS A 734 -30.97 -36.98 3.77
N SER A 735 -30.24 -36.35 4.66
CA SER A 735 -29.33 -35.30 4.31
C SER A 735 -28.12 -35.87 3.59
N THR A 736 -27.96 -35.53 2.30
CA THR A 736 -26.86 -35.99 1.43
C THR A 736 -26.36 -34.82 0.59
N PHE A 737 -25.17 -34.97 0.02
CA PHE A 737 -24.60 -33.95 -0.88
C PHE A 737 -25.59 -33.50 -1.95
N HIS A 738 -26.24 -34.42 -2.66
CA HIS A 738 -27.20 -34.10 -3.71
C HIS A 738 -28.48 -33.45 -3.20
N ASN A 739 -28.98 -33.92 -2.07
CA ASN A 739 -30.21 -33.37 -1.51
C ASN A 739 -30.03 -31.94 -1.02
N GLU A 740 -28.83 -31.61 -0.54
CA GLU A 740 -28.54 -30.26 -0.01
C GLU A 740 -27.82 -29.36 -1.03
N PHE A 741 -27.61 -29.82 -2.26
CA PHE A 741 -26.94 -29.03 -3.27
C PHE A 741 -27.80 -27.84 -3.74
N ARG A 742 -27.19 -26.62 -3.72
CA ARG A 742 -27.81 -25.36 -4.15
C ARG A 742 -26.86 -24.61 -5.03
N TYR A 743 -27.39 -23.84 -5.96
CA TYR A 743 -26.57 -22.94 -6.80
C TYR A 743 -27.35 -21.68 -7.19
N SER A 744 -26.61 -20.64 -7.45
CA SER A 744 -27.10 -19.32 -7.83
C SER A 744 -26.16 -18.64 -8.80
N VAL A 745 -26.66 -17.64 -9.53
CA VAL A 745 -25.88 -16.76 -10.39
C VAL A 745 -26.26 -15.32 -10.12
N GLY A 746 -25.36 -14.40 -10.33
CA GLY A 746 -25.66 -13.00 -10.05
C GLY A 746 -24.58 -12.03 -10.49
N ILE A 747 -24.80 -10.78 -10.10
CA ILE A 747 -23.90 -9.65 -10.29
C ILE A 747 -23.49 -9.08 -8.95
N GLY A 748 -22.27 -8.63 -8.85
CA GLY A 748 -21.70 -8.04 -7.63
C GLY A 748 -21.04 -6.70 -7.88
N ALA A 749 -20.91 -5.92 -6.83
CA ALA A 749 -20.11 -4.70 -6.81
C ALA A 749 -19.37 -4.60 -5.47
N VAL A 750 -18.10 -4.24 -5.53
CA VAL A 750 -17.28 -3.95 -4.36
C VAL A 750 -16.73 -2.55 -4.51
N TRP A 751 -16.96 -1.72 -3.51
CA TRP A 751 -16.50 -0.33 -3.48
C TRP A 751 -15.70 -0.07 -2.20
N LEU A 752 -14.41 0.31 -2.37
CA LEU A 752 -13.59 0.84 -1.27
C LEU A 752 -13.95 2.31 -1.06
N SER A 753 -14.87 2.55 -0.15
CA SER A 753 -15.32 3.90 0.19
C SER A 753 -14.51 4.45 1.36
N PRO A 754 -14.52 5.79 1.60
CA PRO A 754 -13.95 6.37 2.82
C PRO A 754 -14.56 5.84 4.12
N LEU A 755 -15.77 5.26 4.06
CA LEU A 755 -16.48 4.65 5.19
C LEU A 755 -16.16 3.15 5.35
N GLY A 756 -15.26 2.61 4.53
CA GLY A 756 -14.92 1.18 4.49
C GLY A 756 -15.37 0.50 3.19
N THR A 757 -15.21 -0.82 3.15
CA THR A 757 -15.58 -1.63 1.99
C THR A 757 -17.10 -1.83 1.94
N LEU A 758 -17.71 -1.41 0.84
CA LEU A 758 -19.13 -1.69 0.56
C LEU A 758 -19.21 -2.84 -0.43
N ARG A 759 -20.01 -3.85 -0.11
CA ARG A 759 -20.25 -5.00 -0.97
C ARG A 759 -21.73 -5.12 -1.26
N PHE A 760 -22.06 -5.28 -2.53
CA PHE A 760 -23.43 -5.47 -3.01
C PHE A 760 -23.47 -6.71 -3.89
N SER A 761 -24.51 -7.50 -3.77
CA SER A 761 -24.78 -8.60 -4.69
C SER A 761 -26.27 -8.69 -5.00
N TRP A 762 -26.58 -9.01 -6.25
CA TRP A 762 -27.91 -9.37 -6.69
C TRP A 762 -27.82 -10.73 -7.36
N ALA A 763 -28.44 -11.71 -6.73
CA ALA A 763 -28.36 -13.10 -7.13
C ALA A 763 -29.74 -13.67 -7.47
N LYS A 764 -29.76 -14.56 -8.45
CA LYS A 764 -30.91 -15.40 -8.77
C LYS A 764 -30.61 -16.82 -8.35
N VAL A 765 -31.45 -17.36 -7.48
CA VAL A 765 -31.44 -18.76 -7.09
C VAL A 765 -31.91 -19.61 -8.27
N LEU A 766 -31.22 -20.71 -8.57
CA LEU A 766 -31.53 -21.55 -9.71
C LEU A 766 -32.23 -22.87 -9.29
N ASN A 767 -32.04 -23.33 -8.02
CA ASN A 767 -32.65 -24.57 -7.53
C ASN A 767 -33.11 -24.44 -6.06
N LYS A 768 -34.18 -23.71 -5.84
CA LYS A 768 -34.83 -23.60 -4.52
C LYS A 768 -35.49 -24.93 -4.13
N LYS A 769 -35.39 -25.28 -2.85
CA LYS A 769 -36.10 -26.40 -2.23
C LYS A 769 -36.98 -25.94 -1.08
N PRO A 770 -37.97 -26.77 -0.63
CA PRO A 770 -38.85 -26.44 0.50
C PRO A 770 -38.04 -26.01 1.73
N GLY A 771 -38.48 -24.91 2.36
CA GLY A 771 -37.82 -24.33 3.52
C GLY A 771 -36.55 -23.52 3.23
N ASP A 772 -36.12 -23.34 1.97
CA ASP A 772 -35.05 -22.38 1.63
C ASP A 772 -35.59 -20.97 1.68
N ARG A 773 -34.85 -20.07 2.30
CA ARG A 773 -35.13 -18.63 2.30
C ARG A 773 -34.29 -17.96 1.22
N GLU A 774 -34.95 -17.22 0.33
CA GLU A 774 -34.31 -16.46 -0.72
C GLU A 774 -34.09 -15.01 -0.30
N GLN A 775 -32.91 -14.48 -0.62
CA GLN A 775 -32.55 -13.10 -0.42
C GLN A 775 -31.78 -12.61 -1.65
N ALA A 776 -32.53 -12.19 -2.67
CA ALA A 776 -31.97 -11.83 -3.96
C ALA A 776 -30.96 -10.68 -3.90
N PHE A 777 -31.24 -9.65 -3.09
CA PHE A 777 -30.33 -8.53 -2.87
C PHE A 777 -29.69 -8.63 -1.50
N GLN A 778 -28.36 -8.59 -1.48
CA GLN A 778 -27.57 -8.66 -0.25
C GLN A 778 -26.53 -7.54 -0.26
N PHE A 779 -26.32 -6.91 0.88
CA PHE A 779 -25.31 -5.88 1.02
C PHE A 779 -24.63 -5.92 2.38
N ASN A 780 -23.40 -5.42 2.40
CA ASN A 780 -22.60 -5.32 3.61
C ASN A 780 -21.79 -4.02 3.56
N ILE A 781 -21.74 -3.30 4.68
CA ILE A 781 -20.97 -2.07 4.86
C ILE A 781 -19.97 -2.29 5.97
N GLY A 782 -18.69 -2.14 5.67
CA GLY A 782 -17.60 -2.35 6.60
C GLY A 782 -16.71 -3.55 6.24
N ASN A 783 -15.62 -3.72 6.96
CA ASN A 783 -14.72 -4.86 6.79
C ASN A 783 -15.18 -6.02 7.65
N THR A 784 -16.08 -6.82 7.12
CA THR A 784 -16.34 -8.17 7.64
C THR A 784 -15.63 -9.18 6.72
N PHE A 785 -14.58 -9.78 7.22
CA PHE A 785 -13.93 -10.96 6.66
C PHE A 785 -14.34 -12.17 7.47
#